data_b2c697a8242b813e61275817daf64c41
#
_entry.id   b2c697a8242b813e61275817daf64c41
#
_cell.length_a   1.000
_cell.length_b   1.000
_cell.length_c   1.000
_cell.angle_alpha   90.00
_cell.angle_beta   90.00
_cell.angle_gamma   90.00
#
_symmetry.space_group_name_H-M   'P 1'
#
loop_
_entity.id
_entity.type
_entity.pdbx_description
1 polymer ?
#
loop_
_entity_poly.entity_id
_entity_poly.type
_entity_poly.pdbx_seq_one_letter_code
_entity_poly.pdbx_strand_id
1 'polypeptide(L)'
;MSHDYIHQNRRLSQSNASWIQQFACEDIDCLIICRGPIRKEVMDVFTEMGAKYSILLSEKDSIIYQNALAPELRLISDPTRIHRVPDYTGASKEERDQRIQQIIQIAKDNGHNSIFAGYGFMAEDESLVRAIEESGLTFIGPCSRTVRQAGLKDEAKRTALAADVSVVPGVDDLTVRTLLAKASREGGLDVIAKAHQLQIPDGASDADQAEALLAASYQALVDVISIDEIAAQAEIEVAKLFDQQPNNRIRLKAIGGGGGKGQRILVAPKDYPGDHHTQVKDAASKVPALLREVLNEVKATGRGDNKNVLIELNIETTRHQEIQVIGNGEWCLTLGGRDCSLQMHEQKLLEVSTTVESLQRAIDASDQHPAQQEALAMDLAILERMEDEATRFGSAVGLDSVSTFECIVDADQHFFMEMNTRIQVEHRVSELCYGLRFENPNDPSEAFVVNSLVEAMAIIAWHKHKLPKPTRVPRVTASVEARLNATNAGLAPHAGGVIEHWSSPIAGEIRDDQGICVKNPDTGAFMKYTLAGAYDSNVALLLTVGDDRVVSYERMAEVLRRMTIDGQDVQTNLEFHYGLVHWFLAKNPYAKSTTAFIQPYLTLTGLLFEQAQKIDLHAGFQYLADRSGAPEIFARKQTLITRPLTCLMTNPHRLIGWISKVRSDWTVNAGQFNWQSNPFHVLAELYHYLNMDFVEGAPALEVIWDHDQTILEQGLSFYQDLDNKLGPNDWNQWQQILNQTSPPDGIDPSLWADIQAAHQGFQAGLELLAVVAQSALAVGFDELTVEADLTVVIPERLKDPELTEHARKILVPPPVASANEIVAMSGGMFYAQETPGAPPFLQVGSHFEVGDPLYIIEVMKMFNKVYAEFSGTVTEALIEQSDGVIVKKGQPLYRIEPDEVAEEIDEDMVAQARLSYTVEQLSTL
;
A
#
# COMPACT_ATOMS: atom_id res chain seq x y z
N MET A 1 22.19 15.61 2.91
CA MET A 1 21.89 16.82 2.11
C MET A 1 20.75 17.52 2.79
N SER A 2 20.86 18.83 2.98
CA SER A 2 20.04 19.62 3.85
C SER A 2 18.60 19.79 3.33
N HIS A 3 17.68 20.16 4.22
CA HIS A 3 16.28 20.53 4.01
C HIS A 3 16.01 21.55 2.87
N ASP A 4 17.00 21.91 2.05
CA ASP A 4 16.91 22.92 1.00
C ASP A 4 15.96 22.56 -0.16
N TYR A 5 15.51 21.32 -0.23
CA TYR A 5 14.55 20.89 -1.27
C TYR A 5 13.10 21.31 -1.02
N ILE A 6 12.77 21.75 0.20
CA ILE A 6 11.40 22.09 0.61
C ILE A 6 11.15 23.59 0.69
N HIS A 7 12.19 24.41 0.89
CA HIS A 7 12.04 25.84 1.13
C HIS A 7 12.41 26.69 -0.09
N GLN A 8 11.56 26.70 -1.10
CA GLN A 8 11.54 27.80 -2.07
C GLN A 8 10.57 28.89 -1.59
N ASN A 9 10.89 30.16 -1.93
CA ASN A 9 9.93 31.24 -1.70
C ASN A 9 8.76 31.10 -2.67
N ARG A 10 7.66 30.51 -2.21
CA ARG A 10 6.42 30.33 -2.98
C ARG A 10 5.64 31.63 -3.17
N ARG A 11 6.03 32.73 -2.52
CA ARG A 11 5.42 34.04 -2.71
C ARG A 11 6.02 34.75 -3.92
N LEU A 12 5.47 34.45 -5.09
CA LEU A 12 5.95 34.99 -6.36
C LEU A 12 5.83 36.51 -6.46
N SER A 13 4.90 37.11 -5.71
CA SER A 13 4.80 38.60 -5.55
C SER A 13 6.06 39.25 -5.02
N GLN A 14 6.88 38.51 -4.27
CA GLN A 14 8.14 39.01 -3.69
C GLN A 14 9.33 38.94 -4.66
N SER A 15 9.13 38.40 -5.85
CA SER A 15 10.19 38.39 -6.88
C SER A 15 10.55 39.80 -7.34
N ASN A 16 11.79 40.00 -7.74
CA ASN A 16 12.24 41.28 -8.33
C ASN A 16 11.85 41.38 -9.84
N ALA A 17 11.43 40.28 -10.48
CA ALA A 17 11.02 40.23 -11.88
C ALA A 17 9.49 40.42 -12.00
N SER A 18 9.07 41.46 -12.74
CA SER A 18 7.64 41.74 -12.92
C SER A 18 6.89 40.66 -13.65
N TRP A 19 7.57 39.90 -14.54
CA TRP A 19 7.00 38.77 -15.20
C TRP A 19 6.66 37.62 -14.20
N ILE A 20 7.52 37.37 -13.21
CA ILE A 20 7.27 36.37 -12.17
C ILE A 20 6.13 36.82 -11.25
N GLN A 21 6.11 38.11 -10.84
CA GLN A 21 5.09 38.68 -9.94
C GLN A 21 3.66 38.48 -10.47
N GLN A 22 3.46 38.44 -11.79
CA GLN A 22 2.12 38.27 -12.38
C GLN A 22 1.51 36.89 -12.09
N PHE A 23 2.31 35.91 -11.64
CA PHE A 23 1.85 34.56 -11.28
C PHE A 23 1.64 34.40 -9.75
N ALA A 24 1.62 35.50 -9.01
CA ALA A 24 1.27 35.49 -7.59
C ALA A 24 -0.15 34.94 -7.35
N CYS A 25 -0.34 34.27 -6.22
CA CYS A 25 -1.58 33.59 -5.84
C CYS A 25 -2.18 34.07 -4.52
N GLU A 26 -1.73 35.19 -3.98
CA GLU A 26 -2.23 35.77 -2.72
C GLU A 26 -3.72 36.16 -2.76
N ASP A 27 -4.31 36.34 -3.95
CA ASP A 27 -5.74 36.59 -4.14
C ASP A 27 -6.62 35.35 -3.98
N ILE A 28 -6.04 34.18 -3.89
CA ILE A 28 -6.78 32.94 -3.64
C ILE A 28 -7.32 32.96 -2.20
N ASP A 29 -8.63 32.75 -2.05
CA ASP A 29 -9.30 32.41 -0.79
C ASP A 29 -10.10 31.10 -1.01
N CYS A 30 -9.56 29.99 -0.54
CA CYS A 30 -9.98 28.63 -0.94
C CYS A 30 -10.76 27.91 0.18
N LEU A 31 -11.87 27.27 -0.20
CA LEU A 31 -12.50 26.25 0.65
C LEU A 31 -11.88 24.88 0.36
N ILE A 32 -11.16 24.31 1.33
CA ILE A 32 -10.48 23.02 1.21
C ILE A 32 -11.43 21.91 1.68
N ILE A 33 -11.74 20.97 0.78
CA ILE A 33 -12.56 19.76 1.02
C ILE A 33 -11.64 18.56 0.93
N CYS A 34 -10.88 18.30 1.96
CA CYS A 34 -9.92 17.22 1.98
C CYS A 34 -9.68 16.76 3.41
N ARG A 35 -9.06 15.60 3.58
CA ARG A 35 -8.60 15.08 4.87
C ARG A 35 -7.19 14.50 4.75
N GLY A 36 -6.65 14.12 5.90
CA GLY A 36 -5.38 13.40 5.95
C GLY A 36 -4.15 14.22 5.55
N PRO A 37 -3.09 13.55 5.10
CA PRO A 37 -1.81 14.19 4.76
C PRO A 37 -1.95 15.33 3.75
N ILE A 38 -2.75 15.13 2.70
CA ILE A 38 -2.96 16.14 1.64
C ILE A 38 -3.63 17.41 2.20
N ARG A 39 -4.58 17.31 3.15
CA ARG A 39 -5.16 18.52 3.77
C ARG A 39 -4.08 19.35 4.45
N LYS A 40 -3.22 18.71 5.25
CA LYS A 40 -2.12 19.41 5.93
C LYS A 40 -1.16 20.03 4.93
N GLU A 41 -0.80 19.31 3.87
CA GLU A 41 0.08 19.81 2.81
C GLU A 41 -0.50 21.04 2.11
N VAL A 42 -1.78 21.00 1.71
CA VAL A 42 -2.45 22.15 1.07
C VAL A 42 -2.46 23.38 2.00
N MET A 43 -2.72 23.18 3.30
CA MET A 43 -2.66 24.25 4.29
C MET A 43 -1.26 24.88 4.35
N ASP A 44 -0.22 24.07 4.36
CA ASP A 44 1.17 24.53 4.40
C ASP A 44 1.55 25.27 3.12
N VAL A 45 1.30 24.67 1.96
CA VAL A 45 1.61 25.26 0.65
C VAL A 45 0.87 26.59 0.46
N PHE A 46 -0.43 26.68 0.79
CA PHE A 46 -1.20 27.90 0.63
C PHE A 46 -0.72 28.99 1.62
N THR A 47 -0.36 28.60 2.84
CA THR A 47 0.26 29.55 3.80
C THR A 47 1.57 30.12 3.25
N GLU A 48 2.44 29.28 2.68
CA GLU A 48 3.70 29.71 2.08
C GLU A 48 3.49 30.56 0.82
N MET A 49 2.47 30.25 0.00
CA MET A 49 2.08 31.07 -1.16
C MET A 49 1.45 32.41 -0.75
N GLY A 50 1.03 32.58 0.50
CA GLY A 50 0.29 33.75 0.98
C GLY A 50 -1.20 33.70 0.65
N ALA A 51 -1.71 32.59 0.14
CA ALA A 51 -3.13 32.39 -0.12
C ALA A 51 -3.91 32.18 1.18
N LYS A 52 -5.20 32.52 1.15
CA LYS A 52 -6.12 32.31 2.27
C LYS A 52 -6.91 31.02 2.06
N TYR A 53 -7.31 30.41 3.17
CA TYR A 53 -8.14 29.20 3.08
C TYR A 53 -9.04 29.01 4.30
N SER A 54 -10.10 28.23 4.10
CA SER A 54 -10.97 27.66 5.14
C SER A 54 -11.08 26.16 4.91
N ILE A 55 -11.40 25.43 5.96
CA ILE A 55 -11.53 23.97 5.92
C ILE A 55 -13.00 23.58 6.02
N LEU A 56 -13.43 22.67 5.15
CA LEU A 56 -14.69 21.96 5.30
C LEU A 56 -14.44 20.65 6.05
N LEU A 57 -15.13 20.46 7.18
CA LEU A 57 -15.02 19.29 8.05
C LEU A 57 -16.33 18.50 8.04
N SER A 58 -16.26 17.19 7.84
CA SER A 58 -17.39 16.30 8.01
C SER A 58 -17.71 16.08 9.50
N GLU A 59 -19.00 16.03 9.86
CA GLU A 59 -19.40 15.67 11.23
C GLU A 59 -19.02 14.23 11.57
N LYS A 60 -18.92 13.33 10.58
CA LYS A 60 -18.39 11.98 10.75
C LYS A 60 -16.91 11.98 11.17
N ASP A 61 -16.12 12.93 10.70
CA ASP A 61 -14.76 13.14 11.22
C ASP A 61 -14.78 13.60 12.69
N SER A 62 -15.81 14.36 13.09
CA SER A 62 -15.95 14.91 14.44
C SER A 62 -16.40 13.88 15.48
N ILE A 63 -17.06 12.78 15.09
CA ILE A 63 -17.46 11.71 16.01
C ILE A 63 -16.24 11.08 16.67
N ILE A 64 -15.11 11.01 15.97
CA ILE A 64 -13.86 10.45 16.45
C ILE A 64 -13.14 11.43 17.38
N TYR A 65 -13.30 12.72 17.14
CA TYR A 65 -12.70 13.82 17.89
C TYR A 65 -13.76 14.54 18.75
N GLN A 66 -14.56 13.83 19.51
CA GLN A 66 -15.52 14.46 20.43
C GLN A 66 -14.82 15.58 21.23
N ASN A 67 -15.16 16.83 20.95
CA ASN A 67 -14.58 18.06 21.52
C ASN A 67 -13.11 18.36 21.18
N ALA A 68 -12.49 17.70 20.20
CA ALA A 68 -11.15 18.03 19.71
C ALA A 68 -11.15 18.21 18.18
N LEU A 69 -10.42 19.21 17.69
CA LEU A 69 -10.14 19.36 16.25
C LEU A 69 -9.12 18.32 15.80
N ALA A 70 -9.17 17.91 14.52
CA ALA A 70 -8.09 17.18 13.90
C ALA A 70 -6.75 17.92 14.10
N PRO A 71 -5.62 17.22 14.26
CA PRO A 71 -4.37 17.85 14.70
C PRO A 71 -3.94 19.05 13.87
N GLU A 72 -4.03 18.95 12.55
CA GLU A 72 -3.68 20.02 11.62
C GLU A 72 -4.57 21.25 11.75
N LEU A 73 -5.83 21.09 12.17
CA LEU A 73 -6.77 22.22 12.34
C LEU A 73 -6.47 23.05 13.58
N ARG A 74 -5.64 22.54 14.49
CA ARG A 74 -5.16 23.31 15.67
C ARG A 74 -4.27 24.48 15.27
N LEU A 75 -3.73 24.47 14.05
CA LEU A 75 -2.93 25.55 13.48
C LEU A 75 -3.78 26.71 12.96
N ILE A 76 -5.11 26.52 12.83
CA ILE A 76 -6.02 27.57 12.38
C ILE A 76 -6.41 28.44 13.59
N SER A 77 -5.89 29.67 13.64
CA SER A 77 -6.13 30.62 14.74
C SER A 77 -7.55 31.18 14.75
N ASP A 78 -8.22 31.22 13.59
CA ASP A 78 -9.58 31.73 13.44
C ASP A 78 -10.57 30.59 13.27
N PRO A 79 -11.35 30.21 14.32
CA PRO A 79 -12.29 29.08 14.23
C PRO A 79 -13.44 29.33 13.25
N THR A 80 -13.70 30.57 12.81
CA THR A 80 -14.71 30.87 11.79
C THR A 80 -14.31 30.32 10.41
N ARG A 81 -13.06 29.95 10.21
CA ARG A 81 -12.55 29.33 8.99
C ARG A 81 -12.68 27.80 8.99
N ILE A 82 -13.41 27.22 9.94
CA ILE A 82 -13.72 25.78 9.98
C ILE A 82 -15.21 25.62 9.83
N HIS A 83 -15.63 25.16 8.65
CA HIS A 83 -17.03 24.90 8.32
C HIS A 83 -17.35 23.43 8.48
N ARG A 84 -18.63 23.08 8.68
CA ARG A 84 -19.06 21.69 8.92
C ARG A 84 -20.20 21.29 7.98
N VAL A 85 -20.15 20.00 7.58
CA VAL A 85 -21.23 19.32 6.84
C VAL A 85 -21.46 17.96 7.50
N PRO A 86 -22.66 17.34 7.37
CA PRO A 86 -22.93 16.02 7.95
C PRO A 86 -21.95 14.94 7.46
N ASP A 87 -21.66 14.94 6.17
CA ASP A 87 -20.68 14.10 5.49
C ASP A 87 -20.23 14.80 4.19
N TYR A 88 -19.21 14.24 3.50
CA TYR A 88 -18.68 14.87 2.28
C TYR A 88 -19.46 14.53 1.01
N THR A 89 -20.25 13.43 0.96
CA THR A 89 -20.76 12.86 -0.28
C THR A 89 -22.28 12.68 -0.34
N GLY A 90 -22.97 12.54 0.83
CA GLY A 90 -24.34 12.04 0.89
C GLY A 90 -24.45 10.52 0.62
N ALA A 91 -25.53 9.89 1.06
CA ALA A 91 -25.79 8.47 0.91
C ALA A 91 -26.61 8.15 -0.36
N SER A 92 -27.42 9.11 -0.86
CA SER A 92 -28.22 8.98 -2.08
C SER A 92 -27.80 10.05 -3.11
N LYS A 93 -28.33 9.94 -4.33
CA LYS A 93 -28.11 10.94 -5.38
C LYS A 93 -28.68 12.30 -4.97
N GLU A 94 -29.86 12.32 -4.39
CA GLU A 94 -30.53 13.51 -3.91
C GLU A 94 -29.75 14.19 -2.78
N GLU A 95 -29.24 13.43 -1.83
CA GLU A 95 -28.39 13.95 -0.77
C GLU A 95 -27.05 14.46 -1.32
N ARG A 96 -26.47 13.79 -2.31
CA ARG A 96 -25.26 14.25 -2.99
C ARG A 96 -25.50 15.60 -3.67
N ASP A 97 -26.57 15.76 -4.42
CA ASP A 97 -26.91 17.02 -5.09
C ASP A 97 -27.13 18.14 -4.07
N GLN A 98 -27.81 17.85 -2.95
CA GLN A 98 -27.96 18.78 -1.83
C GLN A 98 -26.60 19.15 -1.20
N ARG A 99 -25.71 18.19 -1.05
CA ARG A 99 -24.36 18.41 -0.51
C ARG A 99 -23.53 19.32 -1.41
N ILE A 100 -23.59 19.12 -2.73
CA ILE A 100 -22.94 19.99 -3.71
C ILE A 100 -23.41 21.43 -3.53
N GLN A 101 -24.73 21.64 -3.46
CA GLN A 101 -25.29 22.98 -3.27
C GLN A 101 -24.87 23.61 -1.92
N GLN A 102 -24.84 22.82 -0.84
CA GLN A 102 -24.40 23.27 0.47
C GLN A 102 -22.93 23.69 0.46
N ILE A 103 -22.05 22.94 -0.19
CA ILE A 103 -20.62 23.25 -0.32
C ILE A 103 -20.44 24.60 -1.05
N ILE A 104 -21.13 24.78 -2.18
CA ILE A 104 -21.07 26.03 -2.96
C ILE A 104 -21.59 27.22 -2.13
N GLN A 105 -22.70 27.01 -1.41
CA GLN A 105 -23.28 28.06 -0.57
C GLN A 105 -22.32 28.48 0.57
N ILE A 106 -21.67 27.49 1.25
CA ILE A 106 -20.68 27.78 2.28
C ILE A 106 -19.52 28.60 1.68
N ALA A 107 -19.02 28.24 0.51
CA ALA A 107 -17.95 28.98 -0.15
C ALA A 107 -18.37 30.44 -0.44
N LYS A 108 -19.55 30.66 -0.99
CA LYS A 108 -20.05 32.00 -1.34
C LYS A 108 -20.35 32.86 -0.11
N ASP A 109 -20.99 32.30 0.91
CA ASP A 109 -21.36 33.03 2.13
C ASP A 109 -20.15 33.52 2.92
N ASN A 110 -19.01 32.83 2.77
CA ASN A 110 -17.78 33.16 3.44
C ASN A 110 -16.75 33.90 2.53
N GLY A 111 -17.16 34.27 1.32
CA GLY A 111 -16.33 35.06 0.40
C GLY A 111 -15.18 34.31 -0.25
N HIS A 112 -15.21 32.97 -0.26
CA HIS A 112 -14.22 32.17 -0.98
C HIS A 112 -14.42 32.32 -2.49
N ASN A 113 -13.31 32.32 -3.23
CA ASN A 113 -13.28 32.41 -4.69
C ASN A 113 -12.86 31.11 -5.36
N SER A 114 -12.45 30.10 -4.58
CA SER A 114 -11.97 28.82 -5.09
C SER A 114 -12.30 27.66 -4.15
N ILE A 115 -12.29 26.45 -4.70
CA ILE A 115 -12.51 25.19 -3.98
C ILE A 115 -11.43 24.20 -4.41
N PHE A 116 -10.85 23.49 -3.41
CA PHE A 116 -9.91 22.37 -3.60
C PHE A 116 -10.49 21.11 -2.98
N ALA A 117 -10.64 20.05 -3.75
CA ALA A 117 -11.29 18.81 -3.28
C ALA A 117 -10.30 17.68 -2.87
N GLY A 118 -9.00 17.85 -3.08
CA GLY A 118 -7.97 16.89 -2.68
C GLY A 118 -8.08 15.52 -3.35
N TYR A 119 -8.21 14.47 -2.56
CA TYR A 119 -8.39 13.09 -3.02
C TYR A 119 -9.59 12.43 -2.32
N GLY A 120 -10.14 11.39 -2.96
CA GLY A 120 -11.33 10.68 -2.45
C GLY A 120 -12.59 11.55 -2.47
N PHE A 121 -13.63 11.13 -1.75
CA PHE A 121 -14.94 11.81 -1.71
C PHE A 121 -15.48 12.14 -3.10
N MET A 122 -15.68 13.42 -3.40
CA MET A 122 -16.17 13.92 -4.71
C MET A 122 -15.06 14.59 -5.54
N ALA A 123 -13.78 14.31 -5.27
CA ALA A 123 -12.66 14.93 -6.01
C ALA A 123 -12.69 14.66 -7.52
N GLU A 124 -13.28 13.54 -7.95
CA GLU A 124 -13.47 13.12 -9.34
C GLU A 124 -14.96 13.13 -9.76
N ASP A 125 -15.80 13.88 -9.05
CA ASP A 125 -17.23 13.99 -9.35
C ASP A 125 -17.47 15.11 -10.35
N GLU A 126 -17.79 14.76 -11.59
CA GLU A 126 -18.08 15.72 -12.65
C GLU A 126 -19.20 16.69 -12.28
N SER A 127 -20.23 16.21 -11.53
CA SER A 127 -21.34 17.05 -11.12
C SER A 127 -20.93 18.13 -10.12
N LEU A 128 -20.02 17.81 -9.17
CA LEU A 128 -19.44 18.80 -8.25
C LEU A 128 -18.63 19.85 -9.02
N VAL A 129 -17.70 19.38 -9.87
CA VAL A 129 -16.80 20.29 -10.61
C VAL A 129 -17.60 21.22 -11.51
N ARG A 130 -18.57 20.72 -12.27
CA ARG A 130 -19.45 21.51 -13.12
C ARG A 130 -20.25 22.53 -12.30
N ALA A 131 -20.82 22.14 -11.18
CA ALA A 131 -21.60 23.05 -10.32
C ALA A 131 -20.71 24.17 -9.74
N ILE A 132 -19.43 23.89 -9.40
CA ILE A 132 -18.45 24.89 -9.00
C ILE A 132 -18.18 25.87 -10.14
N GLU A 133 -17.92 25.39 -11.34
CA GLU A 133 -17.69 26.19 -12.55
C GLU A 133 -18.90 27.10 -12.87
N GLU A 134 -20.10 26.52 -12.90
CA GLU A 134 -21.35 27.25 -13.15
C GLU A 134 -21.64 28.30 -12.07
N SER A 135 -21.16 28.08 -10.87
CA SER A 135 -21.33 29.03 -9.75
C SER A 135 -20.42 30.27 -9.81
N GLY A 136 -19.43 30.28 -10.74
CA GLY A 136 -18.42 31.32 -10.89
C GLY A 136 -17.24 31.19 -9.94
N LEU A 137 -17.12 30.08 -9.19
CA LEU A 137 -15.95 29.75 -8.36
C LEU A 137 -14.90 29.01 -9.20
N THR A 138 -13.64 29.13 -8.81
CA THR A 138 -12.54 28.37 -9.44
C THR A 138 -12.38 27.03 -8.75
N PHE A 139 -12.45 25.92 -9.50
CA PHE A 139 -12.04 24.62 -9.01
C PHE A 139 -10.52 24.47 -9.17
N ILE A 140 -9.80 24.18 -8.08
CA ILE A 140 -8.35 23.88 -8.12
C ILE A 140 -8.21 22.38 -8.36
N GLY A 141 -8.28 22.00 -9.61
CA GLY A 141 -8.31 20.64 -10.13
C GLY A 141 -8.66 20.64 -11.61
N PRO A 142 -8.76 19.46 -12.27
CA PRO A 142 -9.20 19.36 -13.67
C PRO A 142 -10.64 19.83 -13.86
N CYS A 143 -10.92 20.45 -15.00
CA CYS A 143 -12.29 20.91 -15.34
C CYS A 143 -13.27 19.75 -15.52
N SER A 144 -14.57 20.06 -15.42
CA SER A 144 -15.65 19.05 -15.52
C SER A 144 -15.60 18.23 -16.81
N ARG A 145 -15.19 18.83 -17.93
CA ARG A 145 -14.98 18.13 -19.21
C ARG A 145 -13.89 17.08 -19.09
N THR A 146 -12.72 17.46 -18.54
CA THR A 146 -11.59 16.54 -18.34
C THR A 146 -11.95 15.41 -17.40
N VAL A 147 -12.63 15.73 -16.26
CA VAL A 147 -13.09 14.71 -15.30
C VAL A 147 -14.00 13.69 -15.98
N ARG A 148 -14.93 14.13 -16.84
CA ARG A 148 -15.83 13.22 -17.56
C ARG A 148 -15.07 12.38 -18.58
N GLN A 149 -14.28 13.00 -19.47
CA GLN A 149 -13.62 12.33 -20.58
C GLN A 149 -12.49 11.37 -20.17
N ALA A 150 -11.82 11.68 -19.08
CA ALA A 150 -10.72 10.85 -18.56
C ALA A 150 -11.14 9.95 -17.41
N GLY A 151 -12.19 10.31 -16.64
CA GLY A 151 -12.63 9.58 -15.45
C GLY A 151 -13.68 8.50 -15.71
N LEU A 152 -14.52 8.64 -16.76
CA LEU A 152 -15.47 7.58 -17.12
C LEU A 152 -14.76 6.49 -17.93
N LYS A 153 -14.78 5.25 -17.44
CA LYS A 153 -13.97 4.13 -17.98
C LYS A 153 -14.20 3.88 -19.48
N ASP A 154 -15.42 3.99 -19.97
CA ASP A 154 -15.76 3.82 -21.38
C ASP A 154 -15.32 5.00 -22.23
N GLU A 155 -15.54 6.25 -21.79
CA GLU A 155 -15.05 7.45 -22.48
C GLU A 155 -13.53 7.49 -22.46
N ALA A 156 -12.88 7.18 -21.34
CA ALA A 156 -11.43 7.13 -21.19
C ALA A 156 -10.81 6.10 -22.16
N LYS A 157 -11.36 4.89 -22.25
CA LYS A 157 -10.86 3.85 -23.12
C LYS A 157 -11.05 4.20 -24.61
N ARG A 158 -12.14 4.84 -25.01
CA ARG A 158 -12.34 5.36 -26.38
C ARG A 158 -11.34 6.45 -26.71
N THR A 159 -11.13 7.37 -25.79
CA THR A 159 -10.13 8.44 -25.96
C THR A 159 -8.73 7.85 -26.06
N ALA A 160 -8.40 6.84 -25.24
CA ALA A 160 -7.12 6.13 -25.29
C ALA A 160 -6.87 5.49 -26.67
N LEU A 161 -7.85 4.76 -27.19
CA LEU A 161 -7.77 4.17 -28.54
C LEU A 161 -7.62 5.22 -29.62
N ALA A 162 -8.37 6.33 -29.54
CA ALA A 162 -8.27 7.44 -30.51
C ALA A 162 -6.92 8.18 -30.45
N ALA A 163 -6.25 8.17 -29.30
CA ALA A 163 -4.94 8.76 -29.06
C ALA A 163 -3.77 7.76 -29.28
N ASP A 164 -4.04 6.58 -29.82
CA ASP A 164 -3.05 5.50 -30.01
C ASP A 164 -2.35 5.11 -28.70
N VAL A 165 -3.15 4.92 -27.65
CA VAL A 165 -2.71 4.45 -26.33
C VAL A 165 -3.02 2.97 -26.19
N SER A 166 -2.05 2.21 -25.67
CA SER A 166 -2.17 0.77 -25.45
C SER A 166 -3.24 0.46 -24.40
N VAL A 167 -4.26 -0.32 -24.75
CA VAL A 167 -5.33 -0.73 -23.83
C VAL A 167 -5.45 -2.24 -23.76
N VAL A 168 -5.96 -2.76 -22.63
CA VAL A 168 -6.19 -4.20 -22.48
C VAL A 168 -7.15 -4.67 -23.58
N PRO A 169 -6.79 -5.73 -24.35
CA PRO A 169 -7.67 -6.29 -25.36
C PRO A 169 -9.01 -6.78 -24.79
N GLY A 170 -10.12 -6.47 -25.51
CA GLY A 170 -11.43 -6.87 -25.02
C GLY A 170 -12.59 -6.27 -25.81
N VAL A 171 -13.76 -6.22 -25.16
CA VAL A 171 -15.00 -5.62 -25.70
C VAL A 171 -15.48 -4.54 -24.74
N ASP A 172 -15.57 -3.31 -25.23
CA ASP A 172 -15.85 -2.13 -24.41
C ASP A 172 -17.29 -1.60 -24.61
N ASP A 173 -17.87 -1.95 -25.75
CA ASP A 173 -19.13 -1.46 -26.30
C ASP A 173 -20.26 -2.51 -26.24
N LEU A 174 -20.29 -3.33 -25.16
CA LEU A 174 -21.22 -4.46 -25.03
C LEU A 174 -22.69 -4.05 -25.21
N THR A 175 -23.11 -2.92 -24.64
CA THR A 175 -24.49 -2.44 -24.80
C THR A 175 -24.79 -1.97 -26.22
N VAL A 176 -23.83 -1.34 -26.90
CA VAL A 176 -23.95 -0.96 -28.32
C VAL A 176 -24.09 -2.21 -29.19
N ARG A 177 -23.24 -3.22 -28.99
CA ARG A 177 -23.33 -4.51 -29.72
C ARG A 177 -24.66 -5.22 -29.45
N THR A 178 -25.13 -5.18 -28.20
CA THR A 178 -26.43 -5.75 -27.83
C THR A 178 -27.57 -5.04 -28.56
N LEU A 179 -27.55 -3.70 -28.62
CA LEU A 179 -28.57 -2.91 -29.30
C LEU A 179 -28.55 -3.14 -30.81
N LEU A 180 -27.37 -3.19 -31.44
CA LEU A 180 -27.21 -3.50 -32.87
C LEU A 180 -27.69 -4.92 -33.20
N ALA A 181 -27.37 -5.92 -32.33
CA ALA A 181 -27.88 -7.26 -32.51
C ALA A 181 -29.43 -7.34 -32.37
N LYS A 182 -30.02 -6.55 -31.50
CA LYS A 182 -31.45 -6.39 -31.37
C LYS A 182 -32.04 -5.71 -32.58
N ALA A 183 -31.49 -4.58 -33.04
CA ALA A 183 -31.92 -3.84 -34.20
C ALA A 183 -31.94 -4.69 -35.46
N SER A 184 -30.93 -5.56 -35.66
CA SER A 184 -30.87 -6.49 -36.79
C SER A 184 -32.06 -7.49 -36.79
N ARG A 185 -32.59 -7.85 -35.63
CA ARG A 185 -33.76 -8.76 -35.49
C ARG A 185 -35.10 -8.05 -35.58
N GLU A 186 -35.16 -6.79 -35.14
CA GLU A 186 -36.40 -6.01 -35.00
C GLU A 186 -36.63 -5.00 -36.14
N GLY A 187 -35.76 -4.96 -37.16
CA GLY A 187 -35.97 -4.12 -38.37
C GLY A 187 -35.30 -2.75 -38.33
N GLY A 188 -34.32 -2.56 -37.44
CA GLY A 188 -33.45 -1.36 -37.42
C GLY A 188 -33.56 -0.52 -36.14
N LEU A 189 -32.58 0.36 -35.93
CA LEU A 189 -32.52 1.27 -34.77
C LEU A 189 -33.73 2.23 -34.74
N ASP A 190 -34.19 2.69 -35.90
CA ASP A 190 -35.35 3.57 -36.03
C ASP A 190 -36.65 2.96 -35.47
N VAL A 191 -36.82 1.65 -35.62
CA VAL A 191 -38.01 0.95 -35.09
C VAL A 191 -37.96 0.94 -33.57
N ILE A 192 -36.78 0.66 -32.98
CA ILE A 192 -36.59 0.65 -31.52
C ILE A 192 -36.77 2.08 -30.97
N ALA A 193 -36.16 3.07 -31.61
CA ALA A 193 -36.26 4.46 -31.18
C ALA A 193 -37.73 4.95 -31.16
N LYS A 194 -38.50 4.68 -32.22
CA LYS A 194 -39.92 5.00 -32.29
C LYS A 194 -40.76 4.29 -31.23
N ALA A 195 -40.47 3.02 -30.94
CA ALA A 195 -41.19 2.27 -29.90
C ALA A 195 -41.02 2.88 -28.51
N HIS A 196 -39.90 3.53 -28.24
CA HIS A 196 -39.59 4.20 -26.97
C HIS A 196 -39.72 5.74 -27.02
N GLN A 197 -40.19 6.31 -28.14
CA GLN A 197 -40.37 7.75 -28.35
C GLN A 197 -39.06 8.54 -28.23
N LEU A 198 -37.93 7.94 -28.65
CA LEU A 198 -36.60 8.53 -28.68
C LEU A 198 -36.22 9.00 -30.10
N GLN A 199 -35.28 9.94 -30.19
CA GLN A 199 -34.76 10.45 -31.45
C GLN A 199 -33.34 9.95 -31.67
N ILE A 200 -32.99 9.64 -32.93
CA ILE A 200 -31.63 9.27 -33.36
C ILE A 200 -31.09 10.43 -34.24
N PRO A 201 -29.83 10.83 -34.08
CA PRO A 201 -29.17 11.81 -34.95
C PRO A 201 -29.03 11.28 -36.37
N ASP A 202 -29.29 12.10 -37.36
CA ASP A 202 -29.10 11.78 -38.78
C ASP A 202 -27.61 11.75 -39.18
N GLY A 203 -27.23 10.80 -40.03
CA GLY A 203 -25.96 10.83 -40.78
C GLY A 203 -24.76 10.23 -40.06
N ALA A 204 -24.92 9.64 -38.87
CA ALA A 204 -23.86 8.93 -38.16
C ALA A 204 -23.77 7.43 -38.57
N SER A 205 -22.68 6.73 -38.21
CA SER A 205 -22.60 5.28 -38.38
C SER A 205 -23.64 4.54 -37.52
N ASP A 206 -23.97 3.29 -37.85
CA ASP A 206 -24.89 2.47 -37.04
C ASP A 206 -24.46 2.37 -35.57
N ALA A 207 -23.15 2.32 -35.32
CA ALA A 207 -22.60 2.30 -33.95
C ALA A 207 -22.83 3.64 -33.24
N ASP A 208 -22.56 4.77 -33.89
CA ASP A 208 -22.77 6.10 -33.31
C ASP A 208 -24.28 6.36 -33.06
N GLN A 209 -25.14 5.88 -33.96
CA GLN A 209 -26.60 5.97 -33.77
C GLN A 209 -27.08 5.11 -32.59
N ALA A 210 -26.55 3.90 -32.46
CA ALA A 210 -26.88 3.03 -31.33
C ALA A 210 -26.39 3.62 -29.97
N GLU A 211 -25.22 4.22 -29.94
CA GLU A 211 -24.72 4.92 -28.78
C GLU A 211 -25.57 6.14 -28.42
N ALA A 212 -25.91 6.97 -29.39
CA ALA A 212 -26.79 8.11 -29.19
C ALA A 212 -28.18 7.68 -28.68
N LEU A 213 -28.72 6.57 -29.19
CA LEU A 213 -29.98 6.01 -28.74
C LEU A 213 -29.89 5.50 -27.28
N LEU A 214 -28.82 4.84 -26.91
CA LEU A 214 -28.56 4.43 -25.52
C LEU A 214 -28.47 5.67 -24.61
N ALA A 215 -27.69 6.68 -24.98
CA ALA A 215 -27.58 7.91 -24.19
C ALA A 215 -28.93 8.61 -24.03
N ALA A 216 -29.73 8.71 -25.06
CA ALA A 216 -31.11 9.24 -24.99
C ALA A 216 -32.01 8.39 -24.08
N SER A 217 -31.86 7.07 -24.09
CA SER A 217 -32.63 6.16 -23.25
C SER A 217 -32.29 6.33 -21.74
N TYR A 218 -31.04 6.56 -21.41
CA TYR A 218 -30.60 6.85 -20.04
C TYR A 218 -31.16 8.16 -19.52
N GLN A 219 -31.15 9.21 -20.33
CA GLN A 219 -31.74 10.50 -20.00
C GLN A 219 -33.27 10.42 -19.83
N ALA A 220 -33.95 9.60 -20.66
CA ALA A 220 -35.38 9.39 -20.59
C ALA A 220 -35.80 8.38 -19.51
N LEU A 221 -34.87 7.78 -18.79
CA LEU A 221 -35.09 6.72 -17.77
C LEU A 221 -35.90 5.53 -18.35
N VAL A 222 -35.55 5.09 -19.56
CA VAL A 222 -36.13 3.92 -20.23
C VAL A 222 -35.04 2.92 -20.63
N ASP A 223 -35.40 1.64 -20.66
CA ASP A 223 -34.51 0.58 -21.12
C ASP A 223 -34.85 0.17 -22.55
N VAL A 224 -33.97 0.40 -23.51
CA VAL A 224 -34.11 -0.06 -24.91
C VAL A 224 -33.55 -1.49 -25.10
N ILE A 225 -32.72 -1.96 -24.15
CA ILE A 225 -32.20 -3.31 -24.06
C ILE A 225 -32.36 -3.81 -22.62
N SER A 226 -32.60 -5.09 -22.45
CA SER A 226 -32.74 -5.74 -21.13
C SER A 226 -31.40 -6.32 -20.67
N ILE A 227 -31.28 -6.54 -19.35
CA ILE A 227 -30.10 -7.22 -18.77
C ILE A 227 -29.93 -8.61 -19.36
N ASP A 228 -31.02 -9.32 -19.70
CA ASP A 228 -30.96 -10.64 -20.29
C ASP A 228 -30.42 -10.61 -21.74
N GLU A 229 -30.75 -9.57 -22.51
CA GLU A 229 -30.17 -9.37 -23.85
C GLU A 229 -28.68 -9.02 -23.77
N ILE A 230 -28.27 -8.20 -22.80
CA ILE A 230 -26.87 -7.86 -22.56
C ILE A 230 -26.09 -9.11 -22.14
N ALA A 231 -26.64 -9.94 -21.25
CA ALA A 231 -26.02 -11.15 -20.76
C ALA A 231 -25.83 -12.20 -21.89
N ALA A 232 -26.82 -12.34 -22.75
CA ALA A 232 -26.73 -13.23 -23.92
C ALA A 232 -25.67 -12.75 -24.93
N GLN A 233 -25.58 -11.44 -25.19
CA GLN A 233 -24.53 -10.88 -26.05
C GLN A 233 -23.14 -11.03 -25.43
N ALA A 234 -23.01 -10.81 -24.10
CA ALA A 234 -21.76 -10.99 -23.37
C ALA A 234 -21.25 -12.43 -23.47
N GLU A 235 -22.13 -13.43 -23.35
CA GLU A 235 -21.76 -14.84 -23.50
C GLU A 235 -21.18 -15.12 -24.90
N ILE A 236 -21.76 -14.51 -25.96
CA ILE A 236 -21.27 -14.64 -27.34
C ILE A 236 -19.87 -14.01 -27.48
N GLU A 237 -19.69 -12.78 -26.96
CA GLU A 237 -18.41 -12.07 -27.11
C GLU A 237 -17.30 -12.76 -26.29
N VAL A 238 -17.61 -13.23 -25.07
CA VAL A 238 -16.66 -13.99 -24.25
C VAL A 238 -16.29 -15.31 -24.92
N ALA A 239 -17.26 -16.04 -25.52
CA ALA A 239 -16.95 -17.26 -26.27
C ALA A 239 -15.95 -17.00 -27.42
N LYS A 240 -16.11 -15.88 -28.16
CA LYS A 240 -15.17 -15.50 -29.22
C LYS A 240 -13.76 -15.21 -28.67
N LEU A 241 -13.67 -14.50 -27.54
CA LEU A 241 -12.39 -14.18 -26.92
C LEU A 241 -11.71 -15.45 -26.39
N PHE A 242 -12.45 -16.35 -25.76
CA PHE A 242 -11.96 -17.63 -25.27
C PHE A 242 -11.51 -18.58 -26.41
N ASP A 243 -12.18 -18.52 -27.56
CA ASP A 243 -11.77 -19.28 -28.74
C ASP A 243 -10.40 -18.84 -29.26
N GLN A 244 -10.12 -17.53 -29.20
CA GLN A 244 -8.83 -16.95 -29.58
C GLN A 244 -7.76 -17.08 -28.50
N GLN A 245 -8.15 -17.07 -27.22
CA GLN A 245 -7.26 -17.02 -26.06
C GLN A 245 -7.67 -18.05 -24.98
N PRO A 246 -7.60 -19.37 -25.29
CA PRO A 246 -8.14 -20.41 -24.39
C PRO A 246 -7.38 -20.59 -23.08
N ASN A 247 -6.19 -20.08 -22.99
CA ASN A 247 -5.34 -20.15 -21.78
C ASN A 247 -5.56 -19.00 -20.82
N ASN A 248 -6.21 -17.91 -21.25
CA ASN A 248 -6.36 -16.70 -20.48
C ASN A 248 -7.72 -16.65 -19.77
N ARG A 249 -7.74 -16.12 -18.58
CA ARG A 249 -8.98 -15.74 -17.89
C ARG A 249 -9.54 -14.46 -18.50
N ILE A 250 -10.82 -14.21 -18.30
CA ILE A 250 -11.48 -12.97 -18.74
C ILE A 250 -12.03 -12.24 -17.52
N ARG A 251 -11.92 -10.93 -17.51
CA ARG A 251 -12.45 -10.05 -16.47
C ARG A 251 -13.67 -9.28 -16.98
N LEU A 252 -14.76 -9.32 -16.22
CA LEU A 252 -15.94 -8.46 -16.41
C LEU A 252 -15.84 -7.27 -15.47
N LYS A 253 -16.02 -6.05 -15.98
CA LYS A 253 -15.99 -4.81 -15.18
C LYS A 253 -17.22 -3.96 -15.49
N ALA A 254 -18.03 -3.62 -14.49
CA ALA A 254 -19.07 -2.59 -14.67
C ALA A 254 -18.44 -1.18 -14.75
N ILE A 255 -19.01 -0.32 -15.58
CA ILE A 255 -18.54 1.06 -15.73
C ILE A 255 -18.59 1.85 -14.42
N GLY A 256 -19.62 1.67 -13.61
CA GLY A 256 -19.79 2.35 -12.33
C GLY A 256 -19.00 1.73 -11.16
N GLY A 257 -18.17 0.70 -11.41
CA GLY A 257 -17.37 0.04 -10.38
C GLY A 257 -16.04 0.77 -10.12
N GLY A 258 -15.63 0.87 -8.86
CA GLY A 258 -14.35 1.40 -8.44
C GLY A 258 -13.88 0.71 -7.16
N GLY A 259 -12.57 0.74 -6.86
CA GLY A 259 -12.03 0.09 -5.67
C GLY A 259 -12.33 -1.41 -5.61
N GLY A 260 -12.13 -2.14 -6.73
CA GLY A 260 -12.37 -3.59 -6.83
C GLY A 260 -13.84 -4.03 -6.92
N LYS A 261 -14.80 -3.15 -6.71
CA LYS A 261 -16.22 -3.46 -6.80
C LYS A 261 -16.71 -3.48 -8.25
N GLY A 262 -17.70 -4.35 -8.52
CA GLY A 262 -18.28 -4.49 -9.86
C GLY A 262 -17.35 -5.22 -10.83
N GLN A 263 -16.52 -6.15 -10.34
CA GLN A 263 -15.62 -6.96 -11.14
C GLN A 263 -15.79 -8.45 -10.84
N ARG A 264 -15.71 -9.29 -11.88
CA ARG A 264 -15.65 -10.77 -11.74
C ARG A 264 -14.68 -11.33 -12.77
N ILE A 265 -14.01 -12.40 -12.40
CA ILE A 265 -13.06 -13.12 -13.26
C ILE A 265 -13.68 -14.45 -13.65
N LEU A 266 -13.73 -14.73 -14.95
CA LEU A 266 -14.10 -16.02 -15.52
C LEU A 266 -12.86 -16.91 -15.61
N VAL A 267 -13.01 -18.16 -15.22
CA VAL A 267 -11.98 -19.19 -15.31
C VAL A 267 -11.68 -19.49 -16.78
N ALA A 268 -10.40 -19.75 -17.09
CA ALA A 268 -9.97 -20.02 -18.46
C ALA A 268 -10.56 -21.34 -18.99
N PRO A 269 -10.85 -21.43 -20.30
CA PRO A 269 -11.35 -22.67 -20.91
C PRO A 269 -10.52 -23.91 -20.60
N LYS A 270 -9.19 -23.82 -20.61
CA LYS A 270 -8.27 -24.92 -20.32
C LYS A 270 -8.53 -25.61 -18.97
N ASP A 271 -9.14 -24.91 -18.02
CA ASP A 271 -9.42 -25.43 -16.67
C ASP A 271 -10.75 -26.21 -16.59
N TYR A 272 -11.50 -26.30 -17.71
CA TYR A 272 -12.70 -27.10 -17.83
C TYR A 272 -12.41 -28.44 -18.51
N PRO A 273 -13.13 -29.52 -18.17
CA PRO A 273 -12.98 -30.79 -18.82
C PRO A 273 -13.57 -30.81 -20.25
N GLY A 274 -13.02 -31.61 -21.14
CA GLY A 274 -13.57 -31.82 -22.49
C GLY A 274 -12.65 -31.35 -23.63
N ASP A 275 -13.18 -31.33 -24.84
CA ASP A 275 -12.48 -30.73 -25.99
C ASP A 275 -12.59 -29.20 -25.99
N HIS A 276 -11.79 -28.54 -26.81
CA HIS A 276 -11.70 -27.09 -26.88
C HIS A 276 -13.09 -26.42 -27.03
N HIS A 277 -13.94 -26.93 -27.88
CA HIS A 277 -15.27 -26.35 -28.10
C HIS A 277 -16.17 -26.47 -26.86
N THR A 278 -16.14 -27.62 -26.17
CA THR A 278 -16.86 -27.86 -24.93
C THR A 278 -16.32 -26.96 -23.81
N GLN A 279 -15.01 -26.86 -23.67
CA GLN A 279 -14.35 -25.99 -22.68
C GLN A 279 -14.74 -24.53 -22.84
N VAL A 280 -14.68 -23.98 -24.07
CA VAL A 280 -15.10 -22.60 -24.38
C VAL A 280 -16.57 -22.37 -24.05
N LYS A 281 -17.43 -23.31 -24.42
CA LYS A 281 -18.87 -23.24 -24.16
C LYS A 281 -19.16 -23.25 -22.64
N ASP A 282 -18.53 -24.16 -21.91
CA ASP A 282 -18.77 -24.29 -20.46
C ASP A 282 -18.27 -23.05 -19.71
N ALA A 283 -17.09 -22.54 -20.07
CA ALA A 283 -16.56 -21.30 -19.50
C ALA A 283 -17.49 -20.09 -19.80
N ALA A 284 -17.89 -19.91 -21.06
CA ALA A 284 -18.76 -18.80 -21.44
C ALA A 284 -20.15 -18.89 -20.82
N SER A 285 -20.68 -20.08 -20.55
CA SER A 285 -21.98 -20.27 -19.91
C SER A 285 -22.14 -19.66 -18.52
N LYS A 286 -21.04 -19.30 -17.86
CA LYS A 286 -21.02 -18.63 -16.53
C LYS A 286 -21.25 -17.12 -16.62
N VAL A 287 -21.06 -16.53 -17.81
CA VAL A 287 -21.15 -15.07 -18.03
C VAL A 287 -22.50 -14.49 -17.59
N PRO A 288 -23.69 -15.06 -17.94
CA PRO A 288 -24.94 -14.43 -17.59
C PRO A 288 -25.18 -14.24 -16.08
N ALA A 289 -24.71 -15.22 -15.27
CA ALA A 289 -24.81 -15.13 -13.81
C ALA A 289 -23.87 -14.06 -13.24
N LEU A 290 -22.60 -14.09 -13.63
CA LEU A 290 -21.58 -13.16 -13.16
C LEU A 290 -21.85 -11.72 -13.60
N LEU A 291 -22.38 -11.50 -14.80
CA LEU A 291 -22.76 -10.17 -15.27
C LEU A 291 -23.87 -9.56 -14.39
N ARG A 292 -24.87 -10.36 -14.02
CA ARG A 292 -25.92 -9.90 -13.10
C ARG A 292 -25.37 -9.55 -11.71
N GLU A 293 -24.44 -10.35 -11.19
CA GLU A 293 -23.76 -10.06 -9.92
C GLU A 293 -23.00 -8.73 -9.99
N VAL A 294 -22.21 -8.53 -11.06
CA VAL A 294 -21.45 -7.29 -11.29
C VAL A 294 -22.36 -6.06 -11.32
N LEU A 295 -23.47 -6.13 -12.08
CA LEU A 295 -24.42 -5.02 -12.18
C LEU A 295 -25.15 -4.75 -10.85
N ASN A 296 -25.51 -5.81 -10.11
CA ASN A 296 -26.15 -5.68 -8.79
C ASN A 296 -25.21 -5.01 -7.76
N GLU A 297 -23.94 -5.39 -7.75
CA GLU A 297 -22.94 -4.84 -6.82
C GLU A 297 -22.76 -3.33 -7.00
N VAL A 298 -22.78 -2.84 -8.23
CA VAL A 298 -22.69 -1.40 -8.53
C VAL A 298 -24.06 -0.70 -8.56
N LYS A 299 -25.13 -1.43 -8.26
CA LYS A 299 -26.52 -0.92 -8.28
C LYS A 299 -26.95 -0.35 -9.64
N ALA A 300 -26.41 -0.87 -10.75
CA ALA A 300 -26.73 -0.44 -12.12
C ALA A 300 -27.85 -1.30 -12.74
N THR A 301 -28.90 -1.65 -11.97
CA THR A 301 -30.02 -2.49 -12.40
C THR A 301 -31.33 -1.72 -12.55
N GLY A 302 -31.31 -0.44 -12.19
CA GLY A 302 -32.46 0.45 -12.31
C GLY A 302 -32.83 0.75 -13.75
N ARG A 303 -34.01 1.34 -13.92
CA ARG A 303 -34.52 1.75 -15.23
C ARG A 303 -33.75 2.98 -15.72
N GLY A 304 -33.17 2.88 -16.94
CA GLY A 304 -32.33 3.94 -17.51
C GLY A 304 -30.90 4.02 -16.97
N ASP A 305 -30.47 3.08 -16.13
CA ASP A 305 -29.07 3.00 -15.72
C ASP A 305 -28.18 2.59 -16.90
N ASN A 306 -26.94 3.08 -16.92
CA ASN A 306 -25.94 2.57 -17.84
C ASN A 306 -25.47 1.18 -17.37
N LYS A 307 -25.87 0.15 -18.12
CA LYS A 307 -25.63 -1.26 -17.83
C LYS A 307 -24.42 -1.82 -18.61
N ASN A 308 -23.58 -0.95 -19.18
CA ASN A 308 -22.43 -1.43 -19.94
C ASN A 308 -21.40 -2.12 -19.01
N VAL A 309 -20.84 -3.22 -19.50
CA VAL A 309 -19.82 -4.02 -18.83
C VAL A 309 -18.66 -4.21 -19.81
N LEU A 310 -17.46 -3.85 -19.38
CA LEU A 310 -16.24 -4.11 -20.12
C LEU A 310 -15.89 -5.60 -19.98
N ILE A 311 -15.51 -6.24 -21.06
CA ILE A 311 -15.04 -7.63 -21.12
C ILE A 311 -13.57 -7.56 -21.54
N GLU A 312 -12.63 -7.91 -20.65
CA GLU A 312 -11.19 -7.74 -20.89
C GLU A 312 -10.43 -9.04 -20.60
N LEU A 313 -9.32 -9.27 -21.31
CA LEU A 313 -8.37 -10.30 -20.92
C LEU A 313 -7.88 -10.02 -19.50
N ASN A 314 -7.84 -11.04 -18.63
CA ASN A 314 -7.24 -10.91 -17.32
C ASN A 314 -5.72 -11.09 -17.45
N ILE A 315 -4.98 -10.06 -17.15
CA ILE A 315 -3.51 -10.11 -17.11
C ILE A 315 -3.11 -10.68 -15.76
N GLU A 316 -2.31 -11.76 -15.75
CA GLU A 316 -2.04 -12.55 -14.54
C GLU A 316 -0.81 -12.05 -13.76
N THR A 317 0.26 -11.71 -14.50
CA THR A 317 1.53 -11.26 -13.92
C THR A 317 1.62 -9.75 -14.01
N THR A 318 0.89 -9.06 -13.12
CA THR A 318 0.74 -7.61 -13.23
C THR A 318 1.67 -6.86 -12.29
N ARG A 319 2.45 -5.90 -12.84
CA ARG A 319 2.99 -4.78 -12.09
C ARG A 319 2.06 -3.59 -12.27
N HIS A 320 1.82 -2.85 -11.20
CA HIS A 320 1.04 -1.61 -11.25
C HIS A 320 2.01 -0.44 -11.33
N GLN A 321 2.05 0.19 -12.48
CA GLN A 321 2.88 1.39 -12.71
C GLN A 321 2.00 2.55 -13.15
N GLU A 322 2.41 3.75 -12.81
CA GLU A 322 1.64 4.95 -13.11
C GLU A 322 2.55 6.11 -13.48
N ILE A 323 2.04 7.01 -14.30
CA ILE A 323 2.74 8.22 -14.74
C ILE A 323 2.07 9.46 -14.17
N GLN A 324 2.85 10.32 -13.51
CA GLN A 324 2.38 11.64 -13.08
C GLN A 324 2.27 12.57 -14.28
N VAL A 325 1.08 13.09 -14.53
CA VAL A 325 0.78 13.95 -15.68
C VAL A 325 0.33 15.32 -15.18
N ILE A 326 0.70 16.37 -15.90
CA ILE A 326 0.27 17.74 -15.63
C ILE A 326 0.04 18.52 -16.93
N GLY A 327 -0.98 19.35 -16.94
CA GLY A 327 -1.30 20.21 -18.10
C GLY A 327 -2.05 21.46 -17.68
N ASN A 328 -2.22 22.41 -18.63
CA ASN A 328 -3.03 23.62 -18.43
C ASN A 328 -4.16 23.76 -19.48
N GLY A 329 -4.45 22.68 -20.22
CA GLY A 329 -5.40 22.67 -21.33
C GLY A 329 -4.77 22.96 -22.71
N GLU A 330 -3.58 23.56 -22.79
CA GLU A 330 -2.84 23.86 -24.02
C GLU A 330 -1.58 23.01 -24.18
N TRP A 331 -0.93 22.69 -23.09
CA TRP A 331 0.24 21.83 -23.04
C TRP A 331 0.04 20.72 -21.99
N CYS A 332 0.70 19.59 -22.21
CA CYS A 332 0.74 18.46 -21.33
C CYS A 332 2.18 17.93 -21.23
N LEU A 333 2.60 17.48 -20.05
CA LEU A 333 3.89 16.83 -19.82
C LEU A 333 3.81 15.84 -18.64
N THR A 334 4.83 15.01 -18.49
CA THR A 334 4.95 14.00 -17.44
C THR A 334 6.05 14.34 -16.45
N LEU A 335 5.91 13.82 -15.23
CA LEU A 335 6.87 13.97 -14.14
C LEU A 335 7.38 12.59 -13.64
N GLY A 336 7.70 11.71 -14.59
CA GLY A 336 8.15 10.36 -14.30
C GLY A 336 7.03 9.43 -13.82
N GLY A 337 7.43 8.23 -13.49
CA GLY A 337 6.52 7.18 -13.03
C GLY A 337 6.71 6.81 -11.58
N ARG A 338 5.77 6.00 -11.10
CA ARG A 338 5.84 5.29 -9.81
C ARG A 338 5.53 3.82 -10.03
N ASP A 339 6.25 2.94 -9.35
CA ASP A 339 5.89 1.53 -9.21
C ASP A 339 5.10 1.36 -7.91
N CYS A 340 3.84 0.97 -8.05
CA CYS A 340 2.86 0.78 -6.98
C CYS A 340 2.44 -0.69 -6.84
N SER A 341 3.29 -1.62 -7.29
CA SER A 341 2.97 -3.06 -7.31
C SER A 341 2.86 -3.67 -5.91
N LEU A 342 3.54 -3.08 -4.91
CA LEU A 342 3.49 -3.55 -3.54
C LEU A 342 2.21 -3.06 -2.85
N GLN A 343 1.16 -3.84 -2.98
CA GLN A 343 -0.19 -3.51 -2.50
C GLN A 343 -0.90 -4.73 -1.93
N MET A 344 -1.85 -4.49 -1.04
CA MET A 344 -2.73 -5.53 -0.48
C MET A 344 -4.10 -4.93 -0.18
N HIS A 345 -5.17 -5.70 -0.41
CA HIS A 345 -6.56 -5.23 -0.24
C HIS A 345 -6.83 -3.90 -0.98
N GLU A 346 -6.28 -3.79 -2.20
CA GLU A 346 -6.39 -2.59 -3.06
C GLU A 346 -5.77 -1.31 -2.44
N GLN A 347 -4.97 -1.47 -1.39
CA GLN A 347 -4.19 -0.39 -0.78
C GLN A 347 -2.72 -0.53 -1.14
N LYS A 348 -2.15 0.51 -1.72
CA LYS A 348 -0.71 0.63 -1.96
C LYS A 348 0.00 0.70 -0.60
N LEU A 349 1.13 0.01 -0.47
CA LEU A 349 1.90 -0.08 0.77
C LEU A 349 3.26 0.61 0.65
N LEU A 350 3.98 0.32 -0.43
CA LEU A 350 5.27 0.92 -0.73
C LEU A 350 5.27 1.35 -2.20
N GLU A 351 5.51 2.63 -2.44
CA GLU A 351 5.58 3.23 -3.76
C GLU A 351 6.99 3.74 -4.04
N VAL A 352 7.48 3.45 -5.24
CA VAL A 352 8.86 3.76 -5.62
C VAL A 352 8.88 4.56 -6.92
N SER A 353 9.67 5.64 -6.94
CA SER A 353 9.84 6.41 -8.17
C SER A 353 10.49 5.59 -9.27
N THR A 354 9.99 5.78 -10.50
CA THR A 354 10.58 5.27 -11.73
C THR A 354 10.89 6.44 -12.63
N THR A 355 12.18 6.80 -12.72
CA THR A 355 12.66 7.94 -13.49
C THR A 355 13.67 7.49 -14.54
N VAL A 356 13.74 8.21 -15.67
CA VAL A 356 14.74 7.94 -16.71
C VAL A 356 16.15 7.97 -16.14
N GLU A 357 16.44 8.96 -15.29
CA GLU A 357 17.75 9.15 -14.67
C GLU A 357 18.11 8.00 -13.70
N SER A 358 17.14 7.50 -12.92
CA SER A 358 17.35 6.36 -12.00
C SER A 358 17.62 5.08 -12.76
N LEU A 359 16.82 4.78 -13.79
CA LEU A 359 16.97 3.58 -14.59
C LEU A 359 18.29 3.61 -15.39
N GLN A 360 18.65 4.75 -15.99
CA GLN A 360 19.91 4.87 -16.73
C GLN A 360 21.13 4.63 -15.81
N ARG A 361 21.13 5.21 -14.59
CA ARG A 361 22.19 4.94 -13.62
C ARG A 361 22.28 3.47 -13.21
N ALA A 362 21.11 2.83 -13.01
CA ALA A 362 21.06 1.42 -12.66
C ALA A 362 21.57 0.52 -13.81
N ILE A 363 21.25 0.86 -15.06
CA ILE A 363 21.77 0.20 -16.28
C ILE A 363 23.29 0.33 -16.32
N ASP A 364 23.81 1.55 -16.14
CA ASP A 364 25.25 1.84 -16.19
C ASP A 364 26.01 1.11 -15.04
N ALA A 365 25.39 0.98 -13.87
CA ALA A 365 25.96 0.25 -12.74
C ALA A 365 25.88 -1.29 -12.87
N SER A 366 25.13 -1.80 -13.83
CA SER A 366 24.89 -3.23 -14.06
C SER A 366 25.74 -3.83 -15.18
N ASP A 367 26.87 -3.21 -15.55
CA ASP A 367 27.75 -3.63 -16.66
C ASP A 367 28.28 -5.07 -16.50
N GLN A 368 28.44 -5.56 -15.25
CA GLN A 368 28.88 -6.91 -14.93
C GLN A 368 27.73 -7.93 -14.82
N HIS A 369 26.47 -7.48 -14.96
CA HIS A 369 25.25 -8.29 -14.82
C HIS A 369 24.34 -8.14 -16.05
N PRO A 370 24.66 -8.80 -17.18
CA PRO A 370 23.96 -8.57 -18.46
C PRO A 370 22.44 -8.77 -18.42
N ALA A 371 21.95 -9.79 -17.69
CA ALA A 371 20.51 -10.04 -17.58
C ALA A 371 19.79 -8.93 -16.82
N GLN A 372 20.40 -8.42 -15.75
CA GLN A 372 19.87 -7.27 -15.00
C GLN A 372 19.88 -6.01 -15.86
N GLN A 373 20.98 -5.77 -16.58
CA GLN A 373 21.11 -4.62 -17.48
C GLN A 373 20.03 -4.62 -18.57
N GLU A 374 19.79 -5.77 -19.20
CA GLU A 374 18.73 -5.94 -20.21
C GLU A 374 17.33 -5.72 -19.61
N ALA A 375 17.09 -6.26 -18.43
CA ALA A 375 15.81 -6.10 -17.73
C ALA A 375 15.53 -4.63 -17.35
N LEU A 376 16.55 -3.88 -16.90
CA LEU A 376 16.43 -2.44 -16.61
C LEU A 376 16.27 -1.60 -17.87
N ALA A 377 16.96 -1.96 -18.96
CA ALA A 377 16.79 -1.29 -20.26
C ALA A 377 15.37 -1.50 -20.82
N MET A 378 14.77 -2.67 -20.61
CA MET A 378 13.36 -2.91 -20.95
C MET A 378 12.41 -2.03 -20.11
N ASP A 379 12.63 -1.91 -18.79
CA ASP A 379 11.84 -1.03 -17.94
C ASP A 379 11.96 0.44 -18.34
N LEU A 380 13.15 0.89 -18.76
CA LEU A 380 13.35 2.23 -19.32
C LEU A 380 12.53 2.45 -20.59
N ALA A 381 12.57 1.50 -21.52
CA ALA A 381 11.80 1.58 -22.76
C ALA A 381 10.27 1.56 -22.51
N ILE A 382 9.80 0.81 -21.49
CA ILE A 382 8.40 0.81 -21.07
C ILE A 382 8.03 2.18 -20.48
N LEU A 383 8.85 2.73 -19.59
CA LEU A 383 8.62 4.04 -18.98
C LEU A 383 8.50 5.14 -20.05
N GLU A 384 9.42 5.18 -21.00
CA GLU A 384 9.41 6.17 -22.11
C GLU A 384 8.13 6.05 -22.95
N ARG A 385 7.67 4.83 -23.27
CA ARG A 385 6.40 4.62 -23.98
C ARG A 385 5.21 5.06 -23.15
N MET A 386 5.16 4.73 -21.86
CA MET A 386 4.07 5.16 -20.96
C MET A 386 4.03 6.69 -20.81
N GLU A 387 5.18 7.37 -20.70
CA GLU A 387 5.25 8.83 -20.63
C GLU A 387 4.75 9.48 -21.93
N ASP A 388 5.10 8.93 -23.10
CA ASP A 388 4.62 9.41 -24.39
C ASP A 388 3.11 9.21 -24.54
N GLU A 389 2.59 8.04 -24.23
CA GLU A 389 1.16 7.73 -24.26
C GLU A 389 0.36 8.57 -23.28
N ALA A 390 0.86 8.77 -22.05
CA ALA A 390 0.24 9.61 -21.03
C ALA A 390 0.16 11.09 -21.49
N THR A 391 1.20 11.58 -22.20
CA THR A 391 1.20 12.93 -22.78
C THR A 391 0.19 13.05 -23.92
N ARG A 392 0.09 12.05 -24.83
CA ARG A 392 -0.90 12.04 -25.89
C ARG A 392 -2.33 11.99 -25.34
N PHE A 393 -2.58 11.10 -24.37
CA PHE A 393 -3.88 10.99 -23.72
C PHE A 393 -4.27 12.28 -22.99
N GLY A 394 -3.37 12.84 -22.17
CA GLY A 394 -3.61 14.09 -21.45
C GLY A 394 -3.89 15.26 -22.40
N SER A 395 -3.17 15.31 -23.54
CA SER A 395 -3.43 16.31 -24.59
C SER A 395 -4.79 16.12 -25.27
N ALA A 396 -5.18 14.85 -25.54
CA ALA A 396 -6.45 14.53 -26.18
C ALA A 396 -7.67 14.94 -25.33
N VAL A 397 -7.60 14.76 -24.00
CA VAL A 397 -8.66 15.19 -23.07
C VAL A 397 -8.56 16.68 -22.70
N GLY A 398 -7.50 17.38 -23.14
CA GLY A 398 -7.22 18.77 -22.79
C GLY A 398 -7.00 18.93 -21.28
N LEU A 399 -6.14 18.09 -20.70
CA LEU A 399 -5.82 18.10 -19.27
C LEU A 399 -5.38 19.49 -18.81
N ASP A 400 -6.05 20.02 -17.79
CA ASP A 400 -5.87 21.38 -17.27
C ASP A 400 -5.54 21.44 -15.76
N SER A 401 -4.94 20.37 -15.23
CA SER A 401 -4.42 20.28 -13.88
C SER A 401 -3.50 19.06 -13.74
N VAL A 402 -3.32 18.57 -12.51
CA VAL A 402 -2.59 17.34 -12.18
C VAL A 402 -3.51 16.13 -12.30
N SER A 403 -3.00 15.04 -12.89
CA SER A 403 -3.65 13.74 -12.98
C SER A 403 -2.63 12.62 -12.96
N THR A 404 -3.09 11.39 -12.79
CA THR A 404 -2.23 10.21 -12.83
C THR A 404 -2.75 9.22 -13.86
N PHE A 405 -1.89 8.80 -14.76
CA PHE A 405 -2.15 7.82 -15.82
C PHE A 405 -1.69 6.44 -15.32
N GLU A 406 -2.64 5.57 -14.96
CA GLU A 406 -2.36 4.26 -14.38
C GLU A 406 -2.28 3.17 -15.45
N CYS A 407 -1.29 2.28 -15.31
CA CYS A 407 -1.03 1.17 -16.23
C CYS A 407 -0.81 -0.16 -15.50
N ILE A 408 -1.21 -1.24 -16.16
CA ILE A 408 -0.70 -2.58 -15.89
C ILE A 408 0.49 -2.83 -16.80
N VAL A 409 1.59 -3.32 -16.22
CA VAL A 409 2.78 -3.76 -16.98
C VAL A 409 2.91 -5.27 -16.85
N ASP A 410 3.01 -5.95 -17.99
CA ASP A 410 3.25 -7.40 -18.10
C ASP A 410 4.39 -7.64 -19.08
N ALA A 411 5.49 -8.20 -18.58
CA ALA A 411 6.74 -8.40 -19.32
C ALA A 411 7.23 -7.10 -20.00
N ASP A 412 7.17 -7.03 -21.34
CA ASP A 412 7.62 -5.91 -22.17
C ASP A 412 6.46 -5.02 -22.66
N GLN A 413 5.23 -5.29 -22.20
CA GLN A 413 4.01 -4.60 -22.58
C GLN A 413 3.43 -3.81 -21.41
N HIS A 414 2.71 -2.74 -21.74
CA HIS A 414 1.89 -2.02 -20.78
C HIS A 414 0.51 -1.76 -21.37
N PHE A 415 -0.47 -1.59 -20.47
CA PHE A 415 -1.85 -1.34 -20.85
C PHE A 415 -2.44 -0.28 -19.93
N PHE A 416 -3.00 0.76 -20.53
CA PHE A 416 -3.76 1.78 -19.80
C PHE A 416 -4.94 1.17 -19.04
N MET A 417 -5.09 1.54 -17.78
CA MET A 417 -6.20 1.14 -16.92
C MET A 417 -7.22 2.25 -16.76
N GLU A 418 -6.76 3.37 -16.25
CA GLU A 418 -7.58 4.55 -15.96
C GLU A 418 -6.72 5.79 -15.78
N MET A 419 -7.34 6.96 -15.81
CA MET A 419 -6.70 8.21 -15.42
C MET A 419 -7.43 8.78 -14.20
N ASN A 420 -6.71 8.88 -13.08
CA ASN A 420 -7.23 9.57 -11.90
C ASN A 420 -7.13 11.09 -12.12
N THR A 421 -8.28 11.73 -12.23
CA THR A 421 -8.38 13.17 -12.52
C THR A 421 -8.32 14.03 -11.25
N ARG A 422 -7.35 13.72 -10.40
CA ARG A 422 -7.09 14.36 -9.11
C ARG A 422 -5.64 14.18 -8.69
N ILE A 423 -5.26 14.86 -7.64
CA ILE A 423 -4.01 14.53 -6.92
C ILE A 423 -4.16 13.19 -6.20
N GLN A 424 -3.11 12.38 -6.20
CA GLN A 424 -3.07 11.11 -5.46
C GLN A 424 -2.27 11.26 -4.16
N VAL A 425 -2.46 10.32 -3.24
CA VAL A 425 -1.78 10.31 -1.92
C VAL A 425 -0.26 10.27 -2.11
N GLU A 426 0.21 9.44 -3.03
CA GLU A 426 1.62 9.17 -3.36
C GLU A 426 2.28 10.18 -4.31
N HIS A 427 1.63 11.30 -4.61
CA HIS A 427 2.12 12.29 -5.56
C HIS A 427 3.52 12.84 -5.22
N ARG A 428 3.86 12.85 -3.92
CA ARG A 428 5.17 13.32 -3.44
C ARG A 428 6.34 12.48 -3.93
N VAL A 429 6.13 11.21 -4.22
CA VAL A 429 7.16 10.36 -4.84
C VAL A 429 7.66 10.96 -6.15
N SER A 430 6.77 11.51 -6.99
CA SER A 430 7.14 12.17 -8.25
C SER A 430 7.64 13.61 -8.05
N GLU A 431 6.99 14.41 -7.20
CA GLU A 431 7.40 15.81 -7.01
C GLU A 431 8.76 15.96 -6.35
N LEU A 432 9.22 14.95 -5.58
CA LEU A 432 10.57 14.93 -5.03
C LEU A 432 11.62 14.69 -6.14
N CYS A 433 11.27 13.97 -7.19
CA CYS A 433 12.17 13.67 -8.31
C CYS A 433 12.25 14.79 -9.34
N TYR A 434 11.14 15.50 -9.57
CA TYR A 434 11.07 16.52 -10.61
C TYR A 434 10.40 17.80 -10.13
N GLY A 435 10.90 18.93 -10.63
CA GLY A 435 10.27 20.23 -10.56
C GLY A 435 9.85 20.73 -11.94
N LEU A 436 9.07 21.81 -11.96
CA LEU A 436 8.60 22.51 -13.15
C LEU A 436 9.26 23.88 -13.23
N ARG A 437 10.05 24.11 -14.25
CA ARG A 437 10.67 25.41 -14.51
C ARG A 437 9.88 26.17 -15.57
N PHE A 438 9.27 27.29 -15.14
CA PHE A 438 8.60 28.24 -16.03
C PHE A 438 9.56 29.38 -16.38
N GLU A 439 9.72 29.67 -17.66
CA GLU A 439 10.62 30.68 -18.19
C GLU A 439 9.83 31.76 -18.93
N ASN A 440 10.25 33.02 -18.79
CA ASN A 440 9.71 34.10 -19.60
C ASN A 440 10.10 33.89 -21.07
N PRO A 441 9.12 33.73 -22.00
CA PRO A 441 9.45 33.54 -23.42
C PRO A 441 10.28 34.66 -24.06
N ASN A 442 10.21 35.85 -23.47
CA ASN A 442 10.94 37.04 -23.97
C ASN A 442 12.29 37.25 -23.27
N ASP A 443 12.48 36.70 -22.08
CA ASP A 443 13.71 36.79 -21.30
C ASP A 443 13.93 35.51 -20.47
N PRO A 444 14.64 34.49 -20.98
CA PRO A 444 14.86 33.23 -20.26
C PRO A 444 15.60 33.36 -18.93
N SER A 445 16.21 34.52 -18.63
CA SER A 445 16.80 34.79 -17.32
C SER A 445 15.75 34.98 -16.21
N GLU A 446 14.54 35.38 -16.58
CA GLU A 446 13.39 35.44 -15.68
C GLU A 446 12.68 34.07 -15.66
N ALA A 447 12.94 33.29 -14.64
CA ALA A 447 12.35 31.98 -14.45
C ALA A 447 12.02 31.72 -12.98
N PHE A 448 11.00 30.87 -12.75
CA PHE A 448 10.71 30.33 -11.42
C PHE A 448 10.49 28.82 -11.50
N VAL A 449 10.73 28.13 -10.40
CA VAL A 449 10.59 26.69 -10.32
C VAL A 449 9.48 26.34 -9.32
N VAL A 450 8.57 25.45 -9.72
CA VAL A 450 7.52 24.91 -8.88
C VAL A 450 7.91 23.46 -8.53
N ASN A 451 8.02 23.19 -7.22
CA ASN A 451 8.46 21.89 -6.72
C ASN A 451 7.35 21.10 -6.02
N SER A 452 6.15 21.65 -5.88
CA SER A 452 5.00 20.98 -5.29
C SER A 452 3.87 20.89 -6.32
N LEU A 453 3.24 19.73 -6.39
CA LEU A 453 2.09 19.53 -7.28
C LEU A 453 0.86 20.31 -6.81
N VAL A 454 0.69 20.48 -5.49
CA VAL A 454 -0.36 21.35 -4.93
C VAL A 454 -0.15 22.81 -5.35
N GLU A 455 1.09 23.31 -5.28
CA GLU A 455 1.44 24.66 -5.78
C GLU A 455 1.16 24.77 -7.29
N ALA A 456 1.56 23.76 -8.07
CA ALA A 456 1.31 23.72 -9.51
C ALA A 456 -0.19 23.74 -9.84
N MET A 457 -1.02 22.97 -9.11
CA MET A 457 -2.47 22.99 -9.27
C MET A 457 -3.06 24.39 -9.03
N ALA A 458 -2.63 25.04 -7.97
CA ALA A 458 -3.11 26.39 -7.63
C ALA A 458 -2.71 27.43 -8.70
N ILE A 459 -1.45 27.42 -9.13
CA ILE A 459 -0.95 28.36 -10.16
C ILE A 459 -1.66 28.10 -11.51
N ILE A 460 -1.83 26.84 -11.91
CA ILE A 460 -2.52 26.49 -13.17
C ILE A 460 -3.98 26.92 -13.11
N ALA A 461 -4.69 26.58 -12.03
CA ALA A 461 -6.10 26.92 -11.90
C ALA A 461 -6.33 28.46 -11.91
N TRP A 462 -5.39 29.22 -11.34
CA TRP A 462 -5.52 30.68 -11.20
C TRP A 462 -5.10 31.43 -12.44
N HIS A 463 -4.02 30.99 -13.13
CA HIS A 463 -3.42 31.71 -14.26
C HIS A 463 -3.69 31.07 -15.62
N LYS A 464 -4.08 29.79 -15.67
CA LYS A 464 -4.51 29.07 -16.89
C LYS A 464 -3.55 29.30 -18.10
N HIS A 465 -4.08 29.79 -19.21
CA HIS A 465 -3.36 30.01 -20.46
C HIS A 465 -2.25 31.09 -20.41
N LYS A 466 -2.13 31.84 -19.34
CA LYS A 466 -1.02 32.78 -19.18
C LYS A 466 0.32 32.09 -18.89
N LEU A 467 0.26 30.83 -18.41
CA LEU A 467 1.45 30.06 -18.09
C LEU A 467 2.07 29.45 -19.35
N PRO A 468 3.33 29.75 -19.67
CA PRO A 468 4.05 29.05 -20.74
C PRO A 468 4.21 27.56 -20.41
N LYS A 469 4.50 26.74 -21.43
CA LYS A 469 4.85 25.33 -21.19
C LYS A 469 6.15 25.28 -20.36
N PRO A 470 6.15 24.63 -19.17
CA PRO A 470 7.36 24.51 -18.38
C PRO A 470 8.28 23.42 -18.94
N THR A 471 9.53 23.44 -18.46
CA THR A 471 10.45 22.31 -18.62
C THR A 471 10.50 21.49 -17.34
N ARG A 472 10.55 20.17 -17.49
CA ARG A 472 10.79 19.24 -16.39
C ARG A 472 12.25 19.36 -15.93
N VAL A 473 12.48 19.59 -14.65
CA VAL A 473 13.82 19.74 -14.06
C VAL A 473 14.05 18.63 -13.04
N PRO A 474 15.06 17.76 -13.25
CA PRO A 474 15.43 16.74 -12.28
C PRO A 474 15.87 17.39 -10.95
N ARG A 475 15.45 16.79 -9.82
CA ARG A 475 15.78 17.21 -8.44
C ARG A 475 16.60 16.17 -7.70
N VAL A 476 16.01 15.00 -7.46
CA VAL A 476 16.66 13.82 -6.93
C VAL A 476 16.44 12.66 -7.89
N THR A 477 17.28 11.65 -7.83
CA THR A 477 17.20 10.55 -8.80
C THR A 477 16.15 9.52 -8.39
N ALA A 478 16.02 9.25 -7.09
CA ALA A 478 15.09 8.25 -6.58
C ALA A 478 14.42 8.71 -5.29
N SER A 479 13.17 8.31 -5.11
CA SER A 479 12.37 8.46 -3.90
C SER A 479 11.59 7.19 -3.63
N VAL A 480 11.30 6.94 -2.35
CA VAL A 480 10.42 5.84 -1.91
C VAL A 480 9.49 6.37 -0.83
N GLU A 481 8.23 5.94 -0.89
CA GLU A 481 7.19 6.22 0.09
C GLU A 481 6.73 4.92 0.74
N ALA A 482 6.68 4.88 2.06
CA ALA A 482 6.04 3.83 2.82
C ALA A 482 4.78 4.39 3.49
N ARG A 483 3.63 3.79 3.22
CA ARG A 483 2.36 4.19 3.87
C ARG A 483 2.27 3.56 5.24
N LEU A 484 2.42 4.38 6.26
CA LEU A 484 2.17 3.95 7.64
C LEU A 484 0.67 3.87 7.88
N ASN A 485 0.16 2.66 7.93
CA ASN A 485 -1.26 2.36 8.10
C ASN A 485 -1.53 1.75 9.48
N ALA A 486 -2.71 2.02 10.04
CA ALA A 486 -3.23 1.30 11.20
C ALA A 486 -3.71 -0.08 10.76
N THR A 487 -2.88 -1.10 10.98
CA THR A 487 -3.15 -2.50 10.62
C THR A 487 -2.58 -3.45 11.66
N ASN A 488 -3.12 -4.67 11.71
CA ASN A 488 -2.50 -5.76 12.45
C ASN A 488 -1.31 -6.38 11.68
N ALA A 489 -0.64 -7.37 12.26
CA ALA A 489 0.52 -8.03 11.66
C ALA A 489 0.21 -8.77 10.33
N GLY A 490 -1.05 -9.08 10.04
CA GLY A 490 -1.50 -9.65 8.76
C GLY A 490 -1.97 -8.59 7.76
N LEU A 491 -1.70 -7.31 8.02
CA LEU A 491 -2.10 -6.15 7.21
C LEU A 491 -3.62 -5.93 7.08
N ALA A 492 -4.43 -6.61 7.87
CA ALA A 492 -5.84 -6.26 7.96
C ALA A 492 -6.01 -4.94 8.75
N PRO A 493 -6.92 -4.05 8.32
CA PRO A 493 -7.14 -2.77 8.98
C PRO A 493 -7.43 -2.94 10.47
N HIS A 494 -6.86 -2.07 11.30
CA HIS A 494 -7.09 -1.99 12.73
C HIS A 494 -7.78 -0.68 13.07
N ALA A 495 -8.94 -0.76 13.70
CA ALA A 495 -9.71 0.41 14.13
C ALA A 495 -9.52 0.65 15.63
N GLY A 496 -9.30 1.91 15.99
CA GLY A 496 -9.13 2.33 17.38
C GLY A 496 -7.66 2.44 17.78
N GLY A 497 -7.43 2.64 19.08
CA GLY A 497 -6.12 2.91 19.64
C GLY A 497 -5.83 4.39 19.83
N VAL A 498 -4.93 4.69 20.76
CA VAL A 498 -4.50 6.07 21.07
C VAL A 498 -2.99 6.14 20.97
N ILE A 499 -2.48 6.90 20.03
CA ILE A 499 -1.05 7.21 19.94
C ILE A 499 -0.69 8.13 21.11
N GLU A 500 0.16 7.65 22.01
CA GLU A 500 0.63 8.38 23.18
C GLU A 500 2.06 8.89 23.03
N HIS A 501 2.81 8.25 22.16
CA HIS A 501 4.18 8.63 21.82
C HIS A 501 4.48 8.36 20.35
N TRP A 502 5.23 9.29 19.73
CA TRP A 502 5.81 9.13 18.40
C TRP A 502 7.16 9.84 18.35
N SER A 503 8.21 9.11 17.95
CA SER A 503 9.57 9.66 17.83
C SER A 503 9.61 10.85 16.84
N SER A 504 10.47 11.81 17.12
CA SER A 504 10.69 12.93 16.20
C SER A 504 11.32 12.45 14.88
N PRO A 505 11.03 13.10 13.75
CA PRO A 505 11.68 12.78 12.48
C PRO A 505 13.20 12.88 12.57
N ILE A 506 13.91 11.95 11.93
CA ILE A 506 15.37 11.95 11.85
C ILE A 506 15.86 12.71 10.60
N ALA A 507 17.15 12.97 10.52
CA ALA A 507 17.75 13.61 9.35
C ALA A 507 17.52 12.77 8.07
N GLY A 508 16.97 13.38 7.03
CA GLY A 508 16.65 12.74 5.75
C GLY A 508 15.26 12.07 5.71
N GLU A 509 14.54 12.07 6.80
CA GLU A 509 13.13 11.65 6.84
C GLU A 509 12.21 12.79 6.39
N ILE A 510 11.29 12.49 5.50
CA ILE A 510 10.16 13.36 5.15
C ILE A 510 8.91 12.64 5.65
N ARG A 511 8.19 13.29 6.59
CA ARG A 511 7.02 12.70 7.25
C ARG A 511 5.79 13.57 7.04
N ASP A 512 4.76 13.00 6.42
CA ASP A 512 3.44 13.60 6.30
C ASP A 512 2.47 12.91 7.26
N ASP A 513 2.46 13.38 8.49
CA ASP A 513 1.74 12.77 9.62
C ASP A 513 0.40 13.45 9.94
N GLN A 514 -0.18 14.16 9.01
CA GLN A 514 -1.45 14.91 9.22
C GLN A 514 -1.39 15.92 10.38
N GLY A 515 -0.22 16.30 10.85
CA GLY A 515 -0.04 17.15 12.02
C GLY A 515 -0.15 16.42 13.37
N ILE A 516 -0.10 15.09 13.39
CA ILE A 516 -0.15 14.28 14.64
C ILE A 516 1.03 14.63 15.55
N CYS A 517 2.21 14.84 15.00
CA CYS A 517 3.42 15.21 15.75
C CYS A 517 3.47 16.68 16.17
N VAL A 518 2.46 17.50 15.85
CA VAL A 518 2.38 18.88 16.30
C VAL A 518 2.21 18.91 17.83
N LYS A 519 3.23 19.41 18.50
CA LYS A 519 3.25 19.53 19.96
C LYS A 519 2.35 20.67 20.43
N ASN A 520 1.85 20.55 21.66
CA ASN A 520 1.13 21.62 22.31
C ASN A 520 2.02 22.88 22.39
N PRO A 521 1.60 24.03 21.84
CA PRO A 521 2.43 25.23 21.76
C PRO A 521 2.79 25.81 23.14
N ASP A 522 1.94 25.62 24.18
CA ASP A 522 2.15 26.17 25.51
C ASP A 522 3.05 25.29 26.37
N THR A 523 2.99 23.96 26.19
CA THR A 523 3.66 22.98 27.07
C THR A 523 4.80 22.25 26.39
N GLY A 524 4.87 22.26 25.06
CA GLY A 524 5.80 21.44 24.26
C GLY A 524 5.52 19.94 24.31
N ALA A 525 4.43 19.52 24.96
CA ALA A 525 4.10 18.11 25.10
C ALA A 525 3.44 17.54 23.84
N PHE A 526 3.68 16.23 23.57
CA PHE A 526 2.95 15.49 22.55
C PHE A 526 1.47 15.41 22.94
N MET A 527 0.60 15.65 21.99
CA MET A 527 -0.84 15.56 22.19
C MET A 527 -1.35 14.20 21.68
N LYS A 528 -1.88 13.39 22.59
CA LYS A 528 -2.44 12.08 22.25
C LYS A 528 -3.41 12.16 21.06
N TYR A 529 -3.30 11.18 20.17
CA TYR A 529 -4.11 11.09 18.97
C TYR A 529 -4.88 9.76 18.93
N THR A 530 -6.19 9.83 18.79
CA THR A 530 -7.04 8.64 18.65
C THR A 530 -7.12 8.24 17.18
N LEU A 531 -6.75 6.99 16.87
CA LEU A 531 -6.80 6.46 15.51
C LEU A 531 -8.26 6.38 15.02
N ALA A 532 -8.49 6.94 13.84
CA ALA A 532 -9.80 6.98 13.22
C ALA A 532 -10.12 5.64 12.51
N GLY A 533 -11.26 5.03 12.83
CA GLY A 533 -11.75 3.79 12.20
C GLY A 533 -12.73 4.00 11.03
N ALA A 534 -13.12 5.25 10.72
CA ALA A 534 -14.28 5.50 9.86
C ALA A 534 -13.98 5.63 8.36
N TYR A 535 -12.72 5.86 7.95
CA TYR A 535 -12.40 6.16 6.54
C TYR A 535 -11.34 5.23 5.96
N ASP A 536 -10.05 5.59 6.06
CA ASP A 536 -8.91 4.78 5.64
C ASP A 536 -7.95 4.54 6.81
N SER A 537 -7.05 3.57 6.64
CA SER A 537 -6.08 3.19 7.66
C SER A 537 -4.84 4.10 7.70
N ASN A 538 -4.70 5.06 6.78
CA ASN A 538 -3.50 5.86 6.65
C ASN A 538 -3.29 6.77 7.88
N VAL A 539 -2.15 6.57 8.55
CA VAL A 539 -1.69 7.37 9.69
C VAL A 539 -0.71 8.44 9.22
N ALA A 540 0.24 8.05 8.37
CA ALA A 540 1.23 8.95 7.80
C ALA A 540 1.84 8.38 6.51
N LEU A 541 2.52 9.26 5.76
CA LEU A 541 3.39 8.90 4.64
C LEU A 541 4.83 9.16 5.08
N LEU A 542 5.67 8.16 4.91
CA LEU A 542 7.10 8.22 5.21
C LEU A 542 7.86 8.20 3.89
N LEU A 543 8.62 9.26 3.60
CA LEU A 543 9.35 9.37 2.35
C LEU A 543 10.85 9.53 2.62
N THR A 544 11.64 8.94 1.74
CA THR A 544 13.09 9.14 1.66
C THR A 544 13.52 9.32 0.23
N VAL A 545 14.66 9.98 0.03
CA VAL A 545 15.23 10.25 -1.29
C VAL A 545 16.68 9.76 -1.34
N GLY A 546 17.15 9.41 -2.54
CA GLY A 546 18.52 8.94 -2.74
C GLY A 546 19.08 9.35 -4.11
N ASP A 547 20.38 9.18 -4.27
CA ASP A 547 21.03 9.32 -5.58
C ASP A 547 20.67 8.16 -6.52
N ASP A 548 20.24 7.04 -5.93
CA ASP A 548 19.66 5.89 -6.60
C ASP A 548 18.62 5.20 -5.68
N ARG A 549 17.99 4.14 -6.19
CA ARG A 549 16.96 3.38 -5.47
C ARG A 549 17.55 2.66 -4.25
N VAL A 550 18.78 2.15 -4.31
CA VAL A 550 19.43 1.46 -3.19
C VAL A 550 19.57 2.42 -2.01
N VAL A 551 20.17 3.60 -2.24
CA VAL A 551 20.34 4.64 -1.20
C VAL A 551 19.00 5.10 -0.62
N SER A 552 17.93 5.21 -1.43
CA SER A 552 16.62 5.60 -0.90
C SER A 552 16.01 4.51 0.01
N TYR A 553 16.22 3.22 -0.32
CA TYR A 553 15.81 2.08 0.52
C TYR A 553 16.64 1.98 1.81
N GLU A 554 17.97 2.19 1.74
CA GLU A 554 18.82 2.23 2.93
C GLU A 554 18.41 3.33 3.91
N ARG A 555 18.07 4.52 3.39
CA ARG A 555 17.54 5.61 4.21
C ARG A 555 16.17 5.28 4.80
N MET A 556 15.31 4.62 4.02
CA MET A 556 14.01 4.15 4.54
C MET A 556 14.21 3.12 5.65
N ALA A 557 15.13 2.17 5.49
CA ALA A 557 15.48 1.22 6.55
C ALA A 557 15.94 1.94 7.83
N GLU A 558 16.78 2.98 7.72
CA GLU A 558 17.23 3.77 8.88
C GLU A 558 16.09 4.55 9.54
N VAL A 559 15.17 5.15 8.76
CA VAL A 559 13.97 5.82 9.27
C VAL A 559 13.09 4.84 10.05
N LEU A 560 12.78 3.69 9.44
CA LEU A 560 11.93 2.66 10.06
C LEU A 560 12.60 2.03 11.29
N ARG A 561 13.93 1.85 11.27
CA ARG A 561 14.71 1.35 12.41
C ARG A 561 14.56 2.22 13.64
N ARG A 562 14.63 3.55 13.46
CA ARG A 562 14.66 4.52 14.55
C ARG A 562 13.29 5.08 14.93
N MET A 563 12.27 4.77 14.14
CA MET A 563 10.92 5.23 14.43
C MET A 563 10.29 4.38 15.53
N THR A 564 9.72 5.06 16.52
CA THR A 564 8.85 4.45 17.53
C THR A 564 7.51 5.16 17.53
N ILE A 565 6.45 4.37 17.45
CA ILE A 565 5.07 4.81 17.58
C ILE A 565 4.36 3.83 18.51
N ASP A 566 3.89 4.32 19.63
CA ASP A 566 3.29 3.49 20.66
C ASP A 566 2.13 4.19 21.38
N GLY A 567 1.37 3.41 22.13
CA GLY A 567 0.25 3.85 22.91
C GLY A 567 -0.75 2.72 23.15
N GLN A 568 -1.90 3.08 23.71
CA GLN A 568 -2.92 2.11 24.06
C GLN A 568 -3.58 1.54 22.78
N ASP A 569 -3.48 0.23 22.57
CA ASP A 569 -4.06 -0.52 21.43
C ASP A 569 -3.64 0.04 20.04
N VAL A 570 -2.42 0.54 19.95
CA VAL A 570 -1.84 1.01 18.68
C VAL A 570 -1.25 -0.16 17.92
N GLN A 571 -1.71 -0.38 16.70
CA GLN A 571 -1.14 -1.37 15.77
C GLN A 571 -0.92 -0.67 14.42
N THR A 572 0.28 -0.81 13.87
CA THR A 572 0.64 -0.26 12.57
C THR A 572 1.48 -1.25 11.76
N ASN A 573 1.59 -1.01 10.46
CA ASN A 573 2.46 -1.78 9.58
C ASN A 573 3.93 -1.31 9.56
N LEU A 574 4.38 -0.56 10.56
CA LEU A 574 5.77 -0.10 10.67
C LEU A 574 6.77 -1.26 10.55
N GLU A 575 6.55 -2.30 11.35
CA GLU A 575 7.43 -3.47 11.40
C GLU A 575 7.40 -4.26 10.08
N PHE A 576 6.23 -4.35 9.44
CA PHE A 576 6.10 -4.94 8.11
C PHE A 576 6.98 -4.20 7.09
N HIS A 577 6.91 -2.87 7.03
CA HIS A 577 7.74 -2.10 6.13
C HIS A 577 9.23 -2.28 6.40
N TYR A 578 9.63 -2.36 7.67
CA TYR A 578 11.01 -2.59 8.05
C TYR A 578 11.52 -3.95 7.54
N GLY A 579 10.75 -5.01 7.76
CA GLY A 579 11.07 -6.34 7.25
C GLY A 579 11.12 -6.41 5.72
N LEU A 580 10.13 -5.80 5.07
CA LEU A 580 10.01 -5.77 3.61
C LEU A 580 11.19 -5.02 2.94
N VAL A 581 11.53 -3.83 3.45
CA VAL A 581 12.65 -3.04 2.94
C VAL A 581 13.97 -3.82 3.06
N HIS A 582 14.20 -4.53 4.17
CA HIS A 582 15.37 -5.38 4.32
C HIS A 582 15.37 -6.58 3.39
N TRP A 583 14.21 -7.16 3.06
CA TRP A 583 14.13 -8.21 2.05
C TRP A 583 14.58 -7.70 0.67
N PHE A 584 14.10 -6.52 0.24
CA PHE A 584 14.52 -5.91 -1.02
C PHE A 584 16.00 -5.53 -1.04
N LEU A 585 16.52 -4.94 0.04
CA LEU A 585 17.96 -4.63 0.15
C LEU A 585 18.83 -5.87 0.06
N ALA A 586 18.39 -6.98 0.64
CA ALA A 586 19.13 -8.25 0.60
C ALA A 586 19.03 -8.96 -0.75
N LYS A 587 17.90 -8.85 -1.45
CA LYS A 587 17.69 -9.49 -2.76
C LYS A 587 18.09 -8.55 -3.90
N ASN A 588 17.30 -7.57 -4.18
CA ASN A 588 17.60 -6.47 -5.13
C ASN A 588 16.52 -5.39 -5.02
N PRO A 589 16.85 -4.12 -4.76
CA PRO A 589 15.88 -3.03 -4.72
C PRO A 589 15.17 -2.76 -6.07
N TYR A 590 15.72 -3.24 -7.18
CA TYR A 590 15.10 -3.14 -8.51
C TYR A 590 14.26 -4.38 -8.87
N ALA A 591 14.02 -5.30 -7.93
CA ALA A 591 13.22 -6.50 -8.17
C ALA A 591 11.82 -6.15 -8.69
N LYS A 592 11.38 -6.88 -9.71
CA LYS A 592 10.11 -6.68 -10.42
C LYS A 592 8.97 -7.43 -9.70
N SER A 593 8.51 -6.88 -8.58
CA SER A 593 7.39 -7.44 -7.83
C SER A 593 6.08 -7.25 -8.58
N THR A 594 5.20 -8.26 -8.49
CA THR A 594 3.83 -8.16 -8.98
C THR A 594 2.86 -7.76 -7.87
N THR A 595 1.65 -7.39 -8.23
CA THR A 595 0.56 -7.08 -7.26
C THR A 595 0.18 -8.28 -6.39
N ALA A 596 0.60 -9.48 -6.75
CA ALA A 596 0.37 -10.71 -5.99
C ALA A 596 1.48 -11.03 -4.96
N PHE A 597 2.52 -10.21 -4.82
CA PHE A 597 3.72 -10.52 -4.02
C PHE A 597 3.47 -10.53 -2.51
N ILE A 598 2.69 -9.59 -2.00
CA ILE A 598 2.59 -9.36 -0.55
C ILE A 598 2.00 -10.58 0.20
N GLN A 599 0.98 -11.22 -0.37
CA GLN A 599 0.35 -12.37 0.30
C GLN A 599 1.32 -13.55 0.47
N PRO A 600 2.06 -14.03 -0.53
CA PRO A 600 3.13 -15.03 -0.38
C PRO A 600 4.23 -14.62 0.62
N TYR A 601 4.62 -13.35 0.62
CA TYR A 601 5.59 -12.82 1.59
C TYR A 601 5.07 -12.94 3.03
N LEU A 602 3.81 -12.58 3.28
CA LEU A 602 3.17 -12.75 4.60
C LEU A 602 3.03 -14.23 4.97
N THR A 603 2.70 -15.09 4.03
CA THR A 603 2.64 -16.54 4.24
C THR A 603 3.99 -17.05 4.73
N LEU A 604 5.07 -16.69 4.03
CA LEU A 604 6.44 -17.06 4.44
C LEU A 604 6.81 -16.48 5.81
N THR A 605 6.41 -15.23 6.08
CA THR A 605 6.63 -14.55 7.38
C THR A 605 5.97 -15.33 8.52
N GLY A 606 4.71 -15.74 8.35
CA GLY A 606 3.98 -16.51 9.36
C GLY A 606 4.61 -17.87 9.61
N LEU A 607 4.99 -18.60 8.56
CA LEU A 607 5.66 -19.90 8.68
C LEU A 607 7.02 -19.79 9.37
N LEU A 608 7.82 -18.78 9.04
CA LEU A 608 9.09 -18.52 9.69
C LEU A 608 8.91 -18.20 11.17
N PHE A 609 7.93 -17.38 11.49
CA PHE A 609 7.60 -17.04 12.88
C PHE A 609 7.17 -18.28 13.66
N GLU A 610 6.34 -19.15 13.09
CA GLU A 610 5.96 -20.42 13.72
C GLU A 610 7.16 -21.31 14.02
N GLN A 611 8.13 -21.42 13.11
CA GLN A 611 9.35 -22.19 13.34
C GLN A 611 10.18 -21.58 14.47
N ALA A 612 10.33 -20.27 14.49
CA ALA A 612 11.06 -19.57 15.55
C ALA A 612 10.44 -19.80 16.94
N GLN A 613 9.10 -19.89 17.03
CA GLN A 613 8.41 -20.16 18.30
C GLN A 613 8.69 -21.56 18.87
N LYS A 614 9.23 -22.49 18.07
CA LYS A 614 9.66 -23.81 18.56
C LYS A 614 11.01 -23.77 19.30
N ILE A 615 11.75 -22.67 19.20
CA ILE A 615 13.04 -22.50 19.87
C ILE A 615 12.85 -21.98 21.28
N ASP A 616 13.52 -22.61 22.24
CA ASP A 616 13.64 -22.13 23.62
C ASP A 616 15.06 -21.60 23.85
N LEU A 617 15.22 -20.30 23.75
CA LEU A 617 16.51 -19.62 23.87
C LEU A 617 17.15 -19.83 25.25
N HIS A 618 16.32 -19.83 26.32
CA HIS A 618 16.83 -19.94 27.67
C HIS A 618 17.34 -21.36 27.94
N ALA A 619 16.55 -22.36 27.60
CA ALA A 619 16.92 -23.76 27.73
C ALA A 619 18.11 -24.12 26.82
N GLY A 620 18.14 -23.61 25.59
CA GLY A 620 19.27 -23.78 24.65
C GLY A 620 20.56 -23.17 25.19
N PHE A 621 20.50 -21.97 25.78
CA PHE A 621 21.63 -21.32 26.38
C PHE A 621 22.16 -22.11 27.58
N GLN A 622 21.28 -22.63 28.44
CA GLN A 622 21.65 -23.46 29.58
C GLN A 622 22.32 -24.79 29.13
N TYR A 623 21.74 -25.42 28.08
CA TYR A 623 22.34 -26.62 27.50
C TYR A 623 23.78 -26.40 26.99
N LEU A 624 24.07 -25.28 26.32
CA LEU A 624 25.39 -24.90 25.87
C LEU A 624 26.32 -24.62 27.04
N ALA A 625 25.87 -23.94 28.09
CA ALA A 625 26.61 -23.65 29.29
C ALA A 625 27.03 -24.94 30.02
N ASP A 626 26.13 -25.89 30.21
CA ASP A 626 26.40 -27.17 30.88
C ASP A 626 27.39 -28.04 30.07
N ARG A 627 27.30 -27.98 28.74
CA ARG A 627 28.20 -28.71 27.83
C ARG A 627 29.62 -28.12 27.76
N SER A 628 29.77 -26.81 28.01
CA SER A 628 31.02 -26.08 27.79
C SER A 628 32.13 -26.39 28.78
N GLY A 629 31.81 -26.87 29.97
CA GLY A 629 32.76 -27.00 31.07
C GLY A 629 33.26 -25.68 31.70
N ALA A 630 32.72 -24.53 31.25
CA ALA A 630 33.05 -23.19 31.74
C ALA A 630 31.76 -22.33 31.87
N PRO A 631 30.80 -22.74 32.72
CA PRO A 631 29.49 -22.11 32.83
C PRO A 631 29.55 -20.63 33.24
N GLU A 632 30.60 -20.19 33.92
CA GLU A 632 30.80 -18.79 34.31
C GLU A 632 31.01 -17.84 33.12
N ILE A 633 31.56 -18.31 32.00
CA ILE A 633 31.67 -17.52 30.75
C ILE A 633 30.28 -17.30 30.15
N PHE A 634 29.48 -18.36 30.13
CA PHE A 634 28.10 -18.28 29.65
C PHE A 634 27.24 -17.38 30.53
N ALA A 635 27.34 -17.51 31.86
CA ALA A 635 26.55 -16.68 32.80
C ALA A 635 26.75 -15.18 32.56
N ARG A 636 27.95 -14.73 32.15
CA ARG A 636 28.25 -13.32 31.85
C ARG A 636 27.63 -12.84 30.53
N LYS A 637 27.32 -13.76 29.62
CA LYS A 637 26.80 -13.44 28.27
C LYS A 637 25.35 -13.78 28.05
N GLN A 638 24.65 -14.28 29.05
CA GLN A 638 23.30 -14.76 28.90
C GLN A 638 22.40 -13.66 28.35
N THR A 639 22.35 -12.50 29.00
CA THR A 639 21.52 -11.38 28.57
C THR A 639 21.98 -10.81 27.22
N LEU A 640 23.31 -10.72 27.02
CA LEU A 640 23.90 -10.24 25.76
C LEU A 640 23.37 -11.01 24.52
N ILE A 641 23.15 -12.32 24.66
CA ILE A 641 22.75 -13.16 23.51
C ILE A 641 21.22 -13.36 23.48
N THR A 642 20.62 -13.71 24.63
CA THR A 642 19.20 -14.10 24.63
C THR A 642 18.25 -12.93 24.52
N ARG A 643 18.62 -11.74 25.00
CA ARG A 643 17.76 -10.56 24.97
C ARG A 643 17.46 -10.08 23.55
N PRO A 644 18.45 -9.78 22.68
CA PRO A 644 18.16 -9.36 21.32
C PRO A 644 17.46 -10.45 20.51
N LEU A 645 17.81 -11.74 20.70
CA LEU A 645 17.12 -12.84 20.06
C LEU A 645 15.66 -12.96 20.52
N THR A 646 15.37 -12.77 21.82
CA THR A 646 13.98 -12.75 22.31
C THR A 646 13.21 -11.60 21.67
N CYS A 647 13.77 -10.40 21.63
CA CYS A 647 13.15 -9.24 20.99
C CYS A 647 12.87 -9.52 19.48
N LEU A 648 13.83 -10.11 18.78
CA LEU A 648 13.66 -10.50 17.38
C LEU A 648 12.55 -11.53 17.18
N MET A 649 12.50 -12.57 18.01
CA MET A 649 11.58 -13.69 17.89
C MET A 649 10.16 -13.38 18.37
N THR A 650 9.92 -12.22 18.98
CA THR A 650 8.56 -11.74 19.30
C THR A 650 7.90 -10.95 18.19
N ASN A 651 8.65 -10.58 17.15
CA ASN A 651 8.15 -9.79 16.03
C ASN A 651 8.38 -10.50 14.68
N PRO A 652 7.32 -11.02 14.05
CA PRO A 652 7.45 -11.80 12.82
C PRO A 652 8.09 -11.02 11.66
N HIS A 653 7.77 -9.73 11.53
CA HIS A 653 8.28 -8.90 10.46
C HIS A 653 9.75 -8.50 10.66
N ARG A 654 10.17 -8.24 11.91
CA ARG A 654 11.58 -8.04 12.21
C ARG A 654 12.38 -9.32 12.00
N LEU A 655 11.81 -10.48 12.34
CA LEU A 655 12.46 -11.76 12.13
C LEU A 655 12.76 -12.02 10.65
N ILE A 656 11.78 -11.89 9.76
CA ILE A 656 12.00 -12.11 8.32
C ILE A 656 12.99 -11.09 7.73
N GLY A 657 12.91 -9.83 8.15
CA GLY A 657 13.84 -8.78 7.73
C GLY A 657 15.29 -9.06 8.18
N TRP A 658 15.47 -9.52 9.42
CA TRP A 658 16.77 -9.93 9.94
C TRP A 658 17.35 -11.12 9.18
N ILE A 659 16.55 -12.17 8.99
CA ILE A 659 16.97 -13.35 8.20
C ILE A 659 17.37 -12.92 6.79
N SER A 660 16.62 -12.03 6.16
CA SER A 660 16.98 -11.48 4.84
C SER A 660 18.34 -10.80 4.87
N LYS A 661 18.58 -9.92 5.85
CA LYS A 661 19.82 -9.14 6.00
C LYS A 661 21.05 -10.03 6.19
N VAL A 662 20.95 -11.09 7.01
CA VAL A 662 22.09 -11.95 7.34
C VAL A 662 22.18 -13.22 6.48
N ARG A 663 21.31 -13.38 5.48
CA ARG A 663 21.28 -14.62 4.69
C ARG A 663 22.59 -14.93 3.97
N SER A 664 23.35 -13.93 3.56
CA SER A 664 24.66 -14.08 2.94
C SER A 664 25.79 -14.39 3.94
N ASP A 665 25.57 -14.17 5.25
CA ASP A 665 26.58 -14.35 6.29
C ASP A 665 26.78 -15.80 6.73
N TRP A 666 26.00 -16.73 6.16
CA TRP A 666 26.08 -18.16 6.48
C TRP A 666 25.70 -19.06 5.30
N THR A 667 26.19 -20.27 5.34
CA THR A 667 25.85 -21.33 4.36
C THR A 667 25.60 -22.66 5.08
N VAL A 668 24.89 -23.57 4.41
CA VAL A 668 24.76 -24.96 4.86
C VAL A 668 25.32 -25.87 3.78
N ASN A 669 26.38 -26.61 4.11
CA ASN A 669 27.04 -27.55 3.22
C ASN A 669 26.98 -28.97 3.79
N ALA A 670 26.40 -29.89 3.03
CA ALA A 670 26.21 -31.29 3.49
C ALA A 670 25.47 -31.41 4.85
N GLY A 671 24.55 -30.49 5.12
CA GLY A 671 23.76 -30.46 6.38
C GLY A 671 24.47 -29.77 7.54
N GLN A 672 25.69 -29.27 7.37
CA GLN A 672 26.45 -28.56 8.40
C GLN A 672 26.33 -27.03 8.16
N PHE A 673 25.92 -26.31 9.19
CA PHE A 673 25.83 -24.83 9.20
C PHE A 673 27.26 -24.23 9.33
N ASN A 674 27.54 -23.19 8.54
CA ASN A 674 28.84 -22.51 8.57
C ASN A 674 28.63 -21.01 8.43
N TRP A 675 29.10 -20.23 9.39
CA TRP A 675 29.20 -18.78 9.25
C TRP A 675 30.24 -18.40 8.19
N GLN A 676 29.91 -17.43 7.37
CA GLN A 676 30.82 -16.75 6.42
C GLN A 676 31.35 -15.45 7.02
N SER A 677 30.62 -14.85 7.93
CA SER A 677 30.99 -13.66 8.71
C SER A 677 31.20 -14.03 10.17
N ASN A 678 31.96 -13.20 10.91
CA ASN A 678 32.18 -13.41 12.35
C ASN A 678 30.85 -13.33 13.11
N PRO A 679 30.40 -14.41 13.78
CA PRO A 679 29.12 -14.42 14.53
C PRO A 679 29.01 -13.32 15.59
N PHE A 680 30.13 -12.85 16.14
CA PHE A 680 30.11 -11.74 17.09
C PHE A 680 29.76 -10.41 16.42
N HIS A 681 30.25 -10.17 15.20
CA HIS A 681 29.81 -9.02 14.40
C HIS A 681 28.35 -9.15 14.00
N VAL A 682 27.87 -10.35 13.67
CA VAL A 682 26.44 -10.61 13.39
C VAL A 682 25.57 -10.28 14.63
N LEU A 683 26.07 -10.59 15.85
CA LEU A 683 25.38 -10.18 17.09
C LEU A 683 25.35 -8.65 17.24
N ALA A 684 26.46 -7.96 16.98
CA ALA A 684 26.52 -6.51 17.05
C ALA A 684 25.56 -5.85 16.04
N GLU A 685 25.50 -6.39 14.81
CA GLU A 685 24.54 -5.97 13.79
C GLU A 685 23.08 -6.23 14.22
N LEU A 686 22.82 -7.30 14.98
CA LEU A 686 21.48 -7.55 15.54
C LEU A 686 21.07 -6.46 16.55
N TYR A 687 21.99 -6.03 17.41
CA TYR A 687 21.75 -4.89 18.30
C TYR A 687 21.44 -3.63 17.53
N HIS A 688 22.20 -3.34 16.47
CA HIS A 688 21.94 -2.21 15.59
C HIS A 688 20.59 -2.33 14.90
N TYR A 689 20.29 -3.48 14.29
CA TYR A 689 19.04 -3.77 13.60
C TYR A 689 17.81 -3.57 14.48
N LEU A 690 17.89 -3.94 15.76
CA LEU A 690 16.82 -3.79 16.75
C LEU A 690 16.80 -2.39 17.41
N ASN A 691 17.67 -1.47 17.01
CA ASN A 691 17.85 -0.14 17.62
C ASN A 691 18.19 -0.20 19.13
N MET A 692 18.87 -1.26 19.54
CA MET A 692 19.28 -1.49 20.94
C MET A 692 20.66 -0.89 21.25
N ASP A 693 21.43 -0.47 20.27
CA ASP A 693 22.71 0.23 20.36
C ASP A 693 22.56 1.75 20.47
N PHE A 694 21.35 2.27 20.28
CA PHE A 694 21.08 3.71 20.26
C PHE A 694 20.80 4.24 21.67
N VAL A 695 21.58 5.23 22.11
CA VAL A 695 21.54 5.76 23.49
C VAL A 695 20.94 7.18 23.58
N GLU A 696 20.90 7.96 22.51
CA GLU A 696 20.43 9.34 22.52
C GLU A 696 19.08 9.53 21.87
N GLY A 697 18.11 10.06 22.65
CA GLY A 697 16.94 10.78 22.16
C GLY A 697 15.81 9.95 21.54
N ALA A 698 15.92 8.64 21.36
CA ALA A 698 14.81 7.77 21.01
C ALA A 698 14.55 6.81 22.17
N PRO A 699 13.30 6.57 22.57
CA PRO A 699 12.98 5.47 23.47
C PRO A 699 13.29 4.18 22.73
N ALA A 700 14.44 3.56 23.00
CA ALA A 700 14.65 2.19 22.61
C ALA A 700 13.65 1.33 23.39
N LEU A 701 12.99 0.37 22.72
CA LEU A 701 12.08 -0.57 23.35
C LEU A 701 12.79 -1.32 24.49
N GLU A 702 14.09 -1.54 24.32
CA GLU A 702 14.99 -1.99 25.37
C GLU A 702 16.37 -1.35 25.22
N VAL A 703 16.89 -0.80 26.30
CA VAL A 703 18.24 -0.25 26.35
C VAL A 703 19.21 -1.37 26.69
N ILE A 704 20.36 -1.42 26.00
CA ILE A 704 21.46 -2.33 26.36
C ILE A 704 21.95 -1.99 27.77
N TRP A 705 22.18 -3.03 28.60
CA TRP A 705 22.76 -2.84 29.92
C TRP A 705 24.21 -2.41 29.80
N ASP A 706 24.69 -1.55 30.69
CA ASP A 706 26.10 -1.13 30.74
C ASP A 706 27.08 -2.31 30.66
N HIS A 707 26.74 -3.43 31.31
CA HIS A 707 27.53 -4.66 31.28
C HIS A 707 27.58 -5.29 29.88
N ASP A 708 26.42 -5.45 29.23
CA ASP A 708 26.31 -6.04 27.89
C ASP A 708 26.99 -5.14 26.84
N GLN A 709 26.82 -3.83 26.96
CA GLN A 709 27.50 -2.84 26.14
C GLN A 709 29.05 -2.97 26.27
N THR A 710 29.53 -3.08 27.52
CA THR A 710 30.97 -3.25 27.76
C THR A 710 31.51 -4.51 27.09
N ILE A 711 30.80 -5.65 27.19
CA ILE A 711 31.24 -6.91 26.54
C ILE A 711 31.19 -6.75 25.01
N LEU A 712 30.14 -6.12 24.47
CA LEU A 712 29.99 -5.89 23.03
C LEU A 712 31.13 -5.03 22.50
N GLU A 713 31.45 -3.91 23.14
CA GLU A 713 32.54 -3.02 22.78
C GLU A 713 33.94 -3.70 22.90
N GLN A 714 34.17 -4.46 23.95
CA GLN A 714 35.40 -5.23 24.14
C GLN A 714 35.60 -6.27 23.04
N GLY A 715 34.55 -6.99 22.67
CA GLY A 715 34.61 -7.99 21.59
C GLY A 715 34.86 -7.36 20.22
N LEU A 716 34.18 -6.28 19.90
CA LEU A 716 34.42 -5.53 18.66
C LEU A 716 35.85 -4.99 18.59
N SER A 717 36.32 -4.39 19.68
CA SER A 717 37.71 -3.89 19.78
C SER A 717 38.75 -5.01 19.66
N PHE A 718 38.49 -6.18 20.29
CA PHE A 718 39.36 -7.34 20.19
C PHE A 718 39.55 -7.81 18.72
N TYR A 719 38.48 -7.97 17.97
CA TYR A 719 38.55 -8.38 16.57
C TYR A 719 39.17 -7.30 15.67
N GLN A 720 38.88 -6.03 15.94
CA GLN A 720 39.51 -4.90 15.22
C GLN A 720 41.04 -4.84 15.47
N ASP A 721 41.46 -5.11 16.70
CA ASP A 721 42.90 -5.19 17.04
C ASP A 721 43.60 -6.34 16.35
N LEU A 722 42.94 -7.49 16.18
CA LEU A 722 43.46 -8.62 15.41
C LEU A 722 43.64 -8.26 13.94
N ASP A 723 42.60 -7.65 13.32
CA ASP A 723 42.69 -7.20 11.92
C ASP A 723 43.80 -6.17 11.69
N ASN A 724 43.98 -5.24 12.64
CA ASN A 724 45.05 -4.25 12.56
C ASN A 724 46.47 -4.87 12.66
N LYS A 725 46.59 -5.96 13.41
CA LYS A 725 47.91 -6.62 13.63
C LYS A 725 48.25 -7.61 12.53
N LEU A 726 47.26 -8.35 12.03
CA LEU A 726 47.48 -9.48 11.13
C LEU A 726 47.03 -9.17 9.68
N GLY A 727 46.44 -8.02 9.46
CA GLY A 727 45.75 -7.66 8.22
C GLY A 727 44.33 -8.25 8.15
N PRO A 728 43.46 -7.68 7.30
CA PRO A 728 42.09 -8.15 7.16
C PRO A 728 42.08 -9.54 6.53
N ASN A 729 41.37 -10.46 7.17
CA ASN A 729 41.14 -11.81 6.70
C ASN A 729 39.66 -12.07 6.67
N ASP A 730 39.21 -12.96 5.78
CA ASP A 730 37.84 -13.48 5.85
C ASP A 730 37.67 -14.37 7.10
N TRP A 731 36.42 -14.64 7.49
CA TRP A 731 36.15 -15.40 8.70
C TRP A 731 36.68 -16.83 8.65
N ASN A 732 36.71 -17.47 7.49
CA ASN A 732 37.26 -18.81 7.33
C ASN A 732 38.78 -18.82 7.54
N GLN A 733 39.49 -17.81 7.03
CA GLN A 733 40.91 -17.62 7.28
C GLN A 733 41.19 -17.34 8.76
N TRP A 734 40.37 -16.47 9.40
CA TRP A 734 40.47 -16.22 10.84
C TRP A 734 40.28 -17.49 11.66
N GLN A 735 39.25 -18.33 11.35
CA GLN A 735 39.06 -19.60 12.04
C GLN A 735 40.27 -20.53 11.89
N GLN A 736 40.86 -20.60 10.70
CA GLN A 736 42.08 -21.40 10.48
C GLN A 736 43.25 -20.87 11.30
N ILE A 737 43.48 -19.57 11.33
CA ILE A 737 44.55 -18.94 12.11
C ILE A 737 44.34 -19.22 13.61
N LEU A 738 43.17 -18.93 14.14
CA LEU A 738 42.86 -19.04 15.58
C LEU A 738 42.86 -20.50 16.10
N ASN A 739 42.76 -21.49 15.21
CA ASN A 739 42.85 -22.90 15.55
C ASN A 739 44.29 -23.44 15.47
N GLN A 740 45.30 -22.66 15.07
CA GLN A 740 46.69 -23.09 15.02
C GLN A 740 47.29 -23.21 16.42
N THR A 741 48.15 -24.21 16.64
CA THR A 741 48.88 -24.38 17.90
C THR A 741 49.99 -23.36 18.10
N SER A 742 50.54 -22.83 17.02
CA SER A 742 51.59 -21.83 17.04
C SER A 742 51.05 -20.44 16.68
N PRO A 743 51.52 -19.38 17.30
CA PRO A 743 51.10 -18.03 16.94
C PRO A 743 51.55 -17.69 15.51
N PRO A 744 50.74 -16.92 14.77
CA PRO A 744 51.14 -16.37 13.49
C PRO A 744 52.25 -15.31 13.66
N ASP A 745 52.92 -15.00 12.55
CA ASP A 745 53.95 -13.97 12.54
C ASP A 745 53.43 -12.61 13.04
N GLY A 746 54.15 -11.96 13.93
CA GLY A 746 53.76 -10.67 14.52
C GLY A 746 53.02 -10.76 15.86
N ILE A 747 52.66 -11.97 16.33
CA ILE A 747 52.06 -12.21 17.64
C ILE A 747 53.06 -12.79 18.60
N ASP A 748 53.14 -12.20 19.82
CA ASP A 748 53.99 -12.73 20.89
C ASP A 748 53.47 -14.12 21.35
N PRO A 749 54.32 -15.18 21.38
CA PRO A 749 53.88 -16.50 21.80
C PRO A 749 53.29 -16.56 23.23
N SER A 750 53.67 -15.65 24.10
CA SER A 750 53.14 -15.59 25.46
C SER A 750 51.67 -15.10 25.51
N LEU A 751 51.26 -14.36 24.52
CA LEU A 751 49.90 -13.83 24.40
C LEU A 751 48.98 -14.73 23.57
N TRP A 752 49.49 -15.71 22.84
CA TRP A 752 48.72 -16.51 21.92
C TRP A 752 47.59 -17.29 22.59
N ALA A 753 47.92 -17.95 23.71
CA ALA A 753 46.93 -18.69 24.49
C ALA A 753 45.80 -17.76 25.03
N ASP A 754 46.19 -16.55 25.46
CA ASP A 754 45.19 -15.57 25.94
C ASP A 754 44.28 -15.07 24.81
N ILE A 755 44.86 -14.87 23.61
CA ILE A 755 44.09 -14.49 22.41
C ILE A 755 43.10 -15.60 22.04
N GLN A 756 43.53 -16.86 22.02
CA GLN A 756 42.66 -18.00 21.75
C GLN A 756 41.57 -18.16 22.81
N ALA A 757 41.88 -17.98 24.07
CA ALA A 757 40.91 -18.02 25.15
C ALA A 757 39.89 -16.88 25.07
N ALA A 758 40.35 -15.66 24.73
CA ALA A 758 39.46 -14.52 24.51
C ALA A 758 38.50 -14.76 23.32
N HIS A 759 39.04 -15.26 22.21
CA HIS A 759 38.25 -15.64 21.05
C HIS A 759 37.17 -16.67 21.42
N GLN A 760 37.54 -17.77 22.06
CA GLN A 760 36.60 -18.80 22.51
C GLN A 760 35.55 -18.21 23.48
N GLY A 761 35.97 -17.31 24.36
CA GLY A 761 35.07 -16.60 25.27
C GLY A 761 34.05 -15.72 24.50
N PHE A 762 34.50 -14.98 23.50
CA PHE A 762 33.57 -14.15 22.70
C PHE A 762 32.65 -14.98 21.81
N GLN A 763 33.09 -16.14 21.31
CA GLN A 763 32.24 -17.00 20.48
C GLN A 763 31.26 -17.85 21.30
N ALA A 764 31.50 -18.10 22.57
CA ALA A 764 30.65 -18.96 23.40
C ALA A 764 29.19 -18.51 23.44
N GLY A 765 28.26 -19.40 23.13
CA GLY A 765 26.80 -19.19 23.15
C GLY A 765 26.24 -18.58 21.86
N LEU A 766 27.09 -18.19 20.90
CA LEU A 766 26.65 -17.64 19.61
C LEU A 766 26.04 -18.70 18.70
N GLU A 767 26.09 -19.97 19.06
CA GLU A 767 25.40 -21.07 18.39
C GLU A 767 23.87 -20.82 18.34
N LEU A 768 23.30 -20.09 19.31
CA LEU A 768 21.88 -19.71 19.29
C LEU A 768 21.52 -18.79 18.12
N LEU A 769 22.42 -17.90 17.68
CA LEU A 769 22.22 -17.12 16.46
C LEU A 769 22.07 -18.05 15.24
N ALA A 770 22.90 -19.09 15.17
CA ALA A 770 22.83 -20.07 14.07
C ALA A 770 21.51 -20.86 14.10
N VAL A 771 21.02 -21.27 15.27
CA VAL A 771 19.72 -21.97 15.38
C VAL A 771 18.58 -21.10 14.86
N VAL A 772 18.55 -19.81 15.25
CA VAL A 772 17.51 -18.87 14.76
C VAL A 772 17.66 -18.65 13.25
N ALA A 773 18.86 -18.44 12.73
CA ALA A 773 19.10 -18.27 11.30
C ALA A 773 18.69 -19.51 10.49
N GLN A 774 19.03 -20.71 10.98
CA GLN A 774 18.75 -21.99 10.32
C GLN A 774 17.23 -22.29 10.24
N SER A 775 16.40 -21.72 11.11
CA SER A 775 14.95 -21.90 11.07
C SER A 775 14.35 -21.48 9.72
N ALA A 776 15.02 -20.58 8.99
CA ALA A 776 14.62 -20.16 7.64
C ALA A 776 14.61 -21.31 6.62
N LEU A 777 15.53 -22.27 6.75
CA LEU A 777 15.61 -23.41 5.81
C LEU A 777 14.41 -24.34 5.95
N ALA A 778 13.89 -24.50 7.16
CA ALA A 778 12.75 -25.37 7.44
C ALA A 778 11.47 -24.91 6.73
N VAL A 779 11.39 -23.63 6.39
CA VAL A 779 10.23 -23.02 5.69
C VAL A 779 10.49 -22.69 4.23
N GLY A 780 11.65 -23.14 3.67
CA GLY A 780 12.00 -22.85 2.28
C GLY A 780 12.13 -21.36 1.99
N PHE A 781 12.76 -20.60 2.91
CA PHE A 781 12.94 -19.15 2.79
C PHE A 781 13.56 -18.72 1.45
N ASP A 782 14.54 -19.46 0.95
CA ASP A 782 15.28 -19.14 -0.27
C ASP A 782 14.46 -19.36 -1.56
N GLU A 783 13.32 -20.04 -1.49
CA GLU A 783 12.45 -20.28 -2.64
C GLU A 783 11.74 -18.99 -3.10
N LEU A 784 11.48 -18.06 -2.17
CA LEU A 784 11.04 -16.70 -2.51
C LEU A 784 12.26 -15.87 -2.85
N THR A 785 12.54 -15.70 -4.13
CA THR A 785 13.81 -15.14 -4.60
C THR A 785 13.64 -14.18 -5.77
N VAL A 786 14.77 -13.58 -6.19
CA VAL A 786 14.85 -12.69 -7.35
C VAL A 786 15.83 -13.30 -8.35
N GLU A 787 15.40 -13.48 -9.58
CA GLU A 787 16.24 -13.99 -10.67
C GLU A 787 17.20 -12.91 -11.20
N ALA A 788 18.14 -13.34 -12.05
CA ALA A 788 19.14 -12.43 -12.63
C ALA A 788 18.54 -11.32 -13.50
N ASP A 789 17.34 -11.53 -14.04
CA ASP A 789 16.56 -10.54 -14.82
C ASP A 789 15.62 -9.69 -13.94
N LEU A 790 15.83 -9.73 -12.63
CA LEU A 790 15.05 -9.01 -11.61
C LEU A 790 13.63 -9.56 -11.39
N THR A 791 13.23 -10.63 -12.05
CA THR A 791 11.92 -11.26 -11.83
C THR A 791 11.82 -11.86 -10.44
N VAL A 792 10.76 -11.56 -9.70
CA VAL A 792 10.47 -12.18 -8.41
C VAL A 792 9.82 -13.54 -8.63
N VAL A 793 10.46 -14.59 -8.12
CA VAL A 793 9.93 -15.96 -8.16
C VAL A 793 9.14 -16.24 -6.90
N ILE A 794 7.84 -16.51 -7.06
CA ILE A 794 6.92 -16.86 -5.98
C ILE A 794 6.60 -18.35 -6.08
N PRO A 795 7.03 -19.20 -5.11
CA PRO A 795 6.70 -20.62 -5.09
C PRO A 795 5.19 -20.87 -5.04
N GLU A 796 4.70 -21.82 -5.81
CA GLU A 796 3.25 -22.13 -5.85
C GLU A 796 2.68 -22.50 -4.48
N ARG A 797 3.45 -23.21 -3.64
CA ARG A 797 3.01 -23.55 -2.28
C ARG A 797 2.66 -22.32 -1.42
N LEU A 798 3.34 -21.18 -1.63
CA LEU A 798 3.06 -19.93 -0.88
C LEU A 798 1.79 -19.21 -1.37
N LYS A 799 1.17 -19.69 -2.45
CA LYS A 799 -0.12 -19.24 -2.98
C LYS A 799 -1.28 -20.14 -2.54
N ASP A 800 -0.96 -21.25 -1.87
CA ASP A 800 -1.98 -22.20 -1.38
C ASP A 800 -2.89 -21.54 -0.35
N PRO A 801 -4.22 -21.56 -0.53
CA PRO A 801 -5.15 -20.88 0.36
C PRO A 801 -5.16 -21.42 1.79
N GLU A 802 -4.97 -22.74 2.00
CA GLU A 802 -4.95 -23.35 3.33
C GLU A 802 -3.69 -22.95 4.08
N LEU A 803 -2.54 -22.97 3.41
CA LEU A 803 -1.27 -22.53 3.98
C LEU A 803 -1.27 -21.03 4.29
N THR A 804 -1.86 -20.24 3.41
CA THR A 804 -2.04 -18.79 3.59
C THR A 804 -2.91 -18.49 4.82
N GLU A 805 -4.02 -19.18 4.99
CA GLU A 805 -4.91 -19.01 6.15
C GLU A 805 -4.24 -19.47 7.45
N HIS A 806 -3.50 -20.59 7.41
CA HIS A 806 -2.69 -21.04 8.54
C HIS A 806 -1.69 -19.97 8.97
N ALA A 807 -0.89 -19.45 8.05
CA ALA A 807 0.10 -18.40 8.33
C ALA A 807 -0.57 -17.10 8.85
N ARG A 808 -1.75 -16.75 8.32
CA ARG A 808 -2.53 -15.61 8.81
C ARG A 808 -2.93 -15.79 10.28
N LYS A 809 -3.37 -16.97 10.68
CA LYS A 809 -3.72 -17.29 12.10
C LYS A 809 -2.50 -17.21 13.02
N ILE A 810 -1.31 -17.54 12.51
CA ILE A 810 -0.06 -17.39 13.28
C ILE A 810 0.28 -15.89 13.46
N LEU A 811 0.20 -15.10 12.38
CA LEU A 811 0.49 -13.66 12.46
C LEU A 811 -0.53 -12.89 13.30
N VAL A 812 -1.79 -13.29 13.24
CA VAL A 812 -2.91 -12.66 13.94
C VAL A 812 -3.69 -13.73 14.70
N PRO A 813 -3.17 -14.17 15.84
CA PRO A 813 -3.87 -15.16 16.65
C PRO A 813 -5.28 -14.70 17.01
N PRO A 814 -6.27 -15.57 16.95
CA PRO A 814 -7.61 -15.24 17.40
C PRO A 814 -7.58 -14.75 18.85
N PRO A 815 -8.45 -13.83 19.24
CA PRO A 815 -8.52 -13.36 20.61
C PRO A 815 -8.86 -14.53 21.55
N VAL A 816 -8.21 -14.54 22.70
CA VAL A 816 -8.51 -15.53 23.74
C VAL A 816 -9.94 -15.27 24.26
N ALA A 817 -10.83 -16.21 24.01
CA ALA A 817 -12.20 -16.21 24.52
C ALA A 817 -12.32 -17.25 25.64
N SER A 818 -13.22 -17.01 26.61
CA SER A 818 -13.64 -18.08 27.49
C SER A 818 -14.37 -19.15 26.63
N ALA A 819 -14.26 -20.43 27.04
CA ALA A 819 -14.83 -21.54 26.26
C ALA A 819 -16.34 -21.43 26.00
N ASN A 820 -17.04 -20.53 26.71
CA ASN A 820 -18.47 -20.29 26.61
C ASN A 820 -18.86 -18.94 26.01
N GLU A 821 -17.93 -18.27 25.27
CA GLU A 821 -18.22 -16.97 24.66
C GLU A 821 -17.73 -16.90 23.21
N ILE A 822 -18.51 -16.21 22.36
CA ILE A 822 -18.07 -15.73 21.06
C ILE A 822 -17.68 -14.26 21.24
N VAL A 823 -16.46 -13.90 20.86
CA VAL A 823 -15.89 -12.56 21.00
C VAL A 823 -15.65 -11.91 19.65
N ALA A 824 -15.57 -10.57 19.63
CA ALA A 824 -15.21 -9.83 18.44
C ALA A 824 -13.74 -10.09 18.04
N MET A 825 -13.50 -10.56 16.82
CA MET A 825 -12.16 -10.88 16.29
C MET A 825 -11.30 -9.64 16.07
N SER A 826 -11.94 -8.50 15.80
CA SER A 826 -11.30 -7.19 15.65
C SER A 826 -12.21 -6.10 16.21
N GLY A 827 -11.66 -4.92 16.47
CA GLY A 827 -12.46 -3.72 16.68
C GLY A 827 -13.09 -3.26 15.36
N GLY A 828 -14.31 -2.73 15.41
CA GLY A 828 -15.02 -2.25 14.21
C GLY A 828 -16.52 -2.10 14.45
N MET A 829 -17.25 -1.94 13.36
CA MET A 829 -18.70 -1.86 13.39
C MET A 829 -19.31 -3.25 13.19
N PHE A 830 -20.03 -3.72 14.18
CA PHE A 830 -20.63 -5.05 14.23
C PHE A 830 -21.97 -5.06 13.52
N TYR A 831 -22.22 -6.12 12.74
CA TYR A 831 -23.51 -6.42 12.13
C TYR A 831 -23.88 -7.88 12.43
N ALA A 832 -25.07 -8.07 13.01
CA ALA A 832 -25.61 -9.39 13.31
C ALA A 832 -26.19 -10.11 12.10
N GLN A 833 -26.31 -9.44 10.94
CA GLN A 833 -27.04 -9.91 9.75
C GLN A 833 -26.32 -9.52 8.47
N GLU A 834 -26.63 -10.21 7.37
CA GLU A 834 -25.99 -10.01 6.05
C GLU A 834 -26.30 -8.64 5.43
N THR A 835 -27.56 -8.22 5.53
CA THR A 835 -28.06 -6.96 4.99
C THR A 835 -29.13 -6.39 5.91
N PRO A 836 -29.36 -5.08 5.95
CA PRO A 836 -30.41 -4.47 6.75
C PRO A 836 -31.79 -5.12 6.51
N GLY A 837 -32.40 -5.64 7.57
CA GLY A 837 -33.69 -6.33 7.52
C GLY A 837 -33.64 -7.83 7.25
N ALA A 838 -32.47 -8.42 7.03
CA ALA A 838 -32.29 -9.87 7.01
C ALA A 838 -32.36 -10.46 8.44
N PRO A 839 -32.65 -11.76 8.59
CA PRO A 839 -32.57 -12.40 9.90
C PRO A 839 -31.12 -12.41 10.40
N PRO A 840 -30.88 -12.26 11.72
CA PRO A 840 -29.54 -12.35 12.28
C PRO A 840 -28.97 -13.76 12.08
N PHE A 841 -27.65 -13.86 11.91
CA PHE A 841 -26.94 -15.12 11.76
C PHE A 841 -27.12 -16.02 12.96
N LEU A 842 -27.04 -15.45 14.17
CA LEU A 842 -27.22 -16.16 15.43
C LEU A 842 -28.43 -15.61 16.18
N GLN A 843 -29.23 -16.52 16.78
CA GLN A 843 -30.33 -16.19 17.67
C GLN A 843 -30.19 -16.97 18.99
N VAL A 844 -30.64 -16.39 20.09
CA VAL A 844 -30.65 -17.09 21.38
C VAL A 844 -31.49 -18.38 21.28
N GLY A 845 -30.88 -19.49 21.63
CA GLY A 845 -31.42 -20.83 21.50
C GLY A 845 -31.15 -21.52 20.16
N SER A 846 -30.49 -20.85 19.18
CA SER A 846 -30.08 -21.51 17.94
C SER A 846 -28.75 -22.26 18.14
N HIS A 847 -28.67 -23.41 17.48
CA HIS A 847 -27.42 -24.19 17.33
C HIS A 847 -26.72 -23.74 16.06
N PHE A 848 -25.37 -23.70 16.09
CA PHE A 848 -24.50 -23.42 14.96
C PHE A 848 -23.46 -24.50 14.82
N GLU A 849 -23.03 -24.76 13.59
CA GLU A 849 -21.99 -25.75 13.25
C GLU A 849 -20.71 -25.07 12.73
N VAL A 850 -19.62 -25.83 12.67
CA VAL A 850 -18.35 -25.36 12.08
C VAL A 850 -18.60 -24.89 10.64
N GLY A 851 -18.18 -23.68 10.32
CA GLY A 851 -18.38 -23.04 9.03
C GLY A 851 -19.63 -22.18 8.90
N ASP A 852 -20.51 -22.15 9.91
CA ASP A 852 -21.65 -21.23 9.91
C ASP A 852 -21.21 -19.78 10.11
N PRO A 853 -21.86 -18.80 9.45
CA PRO A 853 -21.57 -17.40 9.67
C PRO A 853 -22.06 -16.96 11.06
N LEU A 854 -21.21 -16.29 11.82
CA LEU A 854 -21.52 -15.81 13.16
C LEU A 854 -21.94 -14.33 13.18
N TYR A 855 -21.20 -13.49 12.50
CA TYR A 855 -21.42 -12.03 12.41
C TYR A 855 -20.53 -11.42 11.33
N ILE A 856 -20.74 -10.12 11.06
CA ILE A 856 -19.87 -9.32 10.21
C ILE A 856 -19.28 -8.19 11.05
N ILE A 857 -17.98 -7.91 10.87
CA ILE A 857 -17.34 -6.69 11.36
C ILE A 857 -16.90 -5.85 10.16
N GLU A 858 -17.38 -4.61 10.10
CA GLU A 858 -16.90 -3.61 9.17
C GLU A 858 -15.76 -2.83 9.82
N VAL A 859 -14.60 -2.85 9.17
CA VAL A 859 -13.44 -2.04 9.51
C VAL A 859 -13.05 -1.26 8.27
N MET A 860 -13.11 0.07 8.31
CA MET A 860 -12.69 0.93 7.20
C MET A 860 -13.32 0.55 5.85
N LYS A 861 -14.64 0.31 5.84
CA LYS A 861 -15.46 -0.12 4.69
C LYS A 861 -15.17 -1.54 4.15
N MET A 862 -14.34 -2.31 4.83
CA MET A 862 -14.20 -3.73 4.55
C MET A 862 -15.11 -4.53 5.48
N PHE A 863 -15.97 -5.36 4.89
CA PHE A 863 -16.92 -6.22 5.59
C PHE A 863 -16.31 -7.60 5.74
N ASN A 864 -15.88 -7.94 6.95
CA ASN A 864 -15.29 -9.23 7.27
C ASN A 864 -16.36 -10.12 7.93
N LYS A 865 -16.80 -11.14 7.21
CA LYS A 865 -17.71 -12.16 7.75
C LYS A 865 -16.89 -13.17 8.56
N VAL A 866 -17.29 -13.38 9.80
CA VAL A 866 -16.66 -14.33 10.73
C VAL A 866 -17.49 -15.60 10.77
N TYR A 867 -16.80 -16.74 10.63
CA TYR A 867 -17.39 -18.08 10.60
C TYR A 867 -17.03 -18.87 11.86
N ALA A 868 -17.87 -19.82 12.22
CA ALA A 868 -17.67 -20.69 13.36
C ALA A 868 -16.50 -21.66 13.12
N GLU A 869 -15.59 -21.75 14.08
CA GLU A 869 -14.50 -22.75 14.09
C GLU A 869 -14.82 -23.97 14.98
N PHE A 870 -15.93 -23.92 15.71
CA PHE A 870 -16.46 -24.97 16.57
C PHE A 870 -17.99 -24.95 16.50
N SER A 871 -18.65 -25.96 17.07
CA SER A 871 -20.13 -26.06 17.15
C SER A 871 -20.62 -25.78 18.58
N GLY A 872 -21.86 -25.29 18.69
CA GLY A 872 -22.45 -24.98 19.97
C GLY A 872 -23.82 -24.32 19.88
N THR A 873 -24.42 -24.04 21.03
CA THR A 873 -25.74 -23.40 21.15
C THR A 873 -25.62 -22.02 21.78
N VAL A 874 -26.25 -21.01 21.19
CA VAL A 874 -26.25 -19.64 21.72
C VAL A 874 -27.21 -19.57 22.93
N THR A 875 -26.68 -19.18 24.09
CA THR A 875 -27.46 -19.06 25.34
C THR A 875 -27.88 -17.62 25.63
N GLU A 876 -27.06 -16.64 25.24
CA GLU A 876 -27.35 -15.23 25.53
C GLU A 876 -26.68 -14.32 24.44
N ALA A 877 -27.36 -13.24 24.04
CA ALA A 877 -26.77 -12.17 23.27
C ALA A 877 -26.31 -11.07 24.26
N LEU A 878 -25.00 -10.74 24.23
CA LEU A 878 -24.38 -9.79 25.19
C LEU A 878 -24.36 -8.36 24.67
N ILE A 879 -24.70 -8.17 23.38
CA ILE A 879 -24.83 -6.86 22.73
C ILE A 879 -26.20 -6.71 22.11
N GLU A 880 -26.63 -5.47 21.90
CA GLU A 880 -27.84 -5.22 21.11
C GLU A 880 -27.63 -5.74 19.68
N GLN A 881 -28.54 -6.57 19.20
CA GLN A 881 -28.55 -7.10 17.82
C GLN A 881 -29.05 -6.03 16.83
N SER A 882 -28.51 -4.82 16.95
CA SER A 882 -28.82 -3.72 16.03
C SER A 882 -27.65 -3.53 15.08
N ASP A 883 -27.95 -3.13 13.84
CA ASP A 883 -26.93 -2.82 12.84
C ASP A 883 -26.06 -1.65 13.29
N GLY A 884 -24.75 -1.80 13.17
CA GLY A 884 -23.81 -0.72 13.33
C GLY A 884 -23.38 -0.41 14.76
N VAL A 885 -23.28 -1.40 15.65
CA VAL A 885 -22.72 -1.25 17.00
C VAL A 885 -21.19 -1.32 16.94
N ILE A 886 -20.51 -0.33 17.53
CA ILE A 886 -19.04 -0.34 17.62
C ILE A 886 -18.61 -1.29 18.72
N VAL A 887 -17.75 -2.27 18.37
CA VAL A 887 -17.18 -3.25 19.29
C VAL A 887 -15.66 -3.16 19.32
N LYS A 888 -15.04 -3.63 20.41
CA LYS A 888 -13.58 -3.74 20.56
C LYS A 888 -13.13 -5.17 20.32
N LYS A 889 -11.89 -5.38 19.89
CA LYS A 889 -11.28 -6.71 19.81
C LYS A 889 -11.36 -7.42 21.15
N GLY A 890 -11.80 -8.68 21.14
CA GLY A 890 -11.98 -9.50 22.35
C GLY A 890 -13.24 -9.16 23.16
N GLN A 891 -14.09 -8.23 22.71
CA GLN A 891 -15.36 -7.92 23.38
C GLN A 891 -16.32 -9.10 23.22
N PRO A 892 -16.90 -9.66 24.34
CA PRO A 892 -17.90 -10.69 24.27
C PRO A 892 -19.17 -10.23 23.53
N LEU A 893 -19.60 -11.03 22.55
CA LEU A 893 -20.76 -10.77 21.69
C LEU A 893 -21.94 -11.69 22.05
N TYR A 894 -21.64 -12.97 22.24
CA TYR A 894 -22.62 -13.99 22.59
C TYR A 894 -22.06 -14.89 23.68
N ARG A 895 -22.92 -15.39 24.55
CA ARG A 895 -22.63 -16.51 25.45
C ARG A 895 -23.16 -17.79 24.83
N ILE A 896 -22.41 -18.86 24.93
CA ILE A 896 -22.69 -20.13 24.26
C ILE A 896 -22.47 -21.31 25.18
N GLU A 897 -23.04 -22.44 24.80
CA GLU A 897 -22.69 -23.76 25.33
C GLU A 897 -22.04 -24.55 24.16
N PRO A 898 -20.71 -24.76 24.21
CA PRO A 898 -20.01 -25.50 23.14
C PRO A 898 -20.34 -26.99 23.23
N ASP A 899 -20.41 -27.67 22.07
CA ASP A 899 -20.67 -29.13 22.02
C ASP A 899 -19.48 -29.93 22.52
N GLU A 900 -18.25 -29.41 22.26
CA GLU A 900 -17.01 -30.00 22.75
C GLU A 900 -16.19 -28.92 23.50
N VAL A 901 -15.66 -29.25 24.63
CA VAL A 901 -14.75 -28.37 25.38
C VAL A 901 -13.34 -28.66 24.90
N ALA A 902 -12.62 -27.63 24.47
CA ALA A 902 -11.21 -27.74 24.06
C ALA A 902 -10.38 -28.35 25.21
N GLU A 903 -9.53 -29.32 24.89
CA GLU A 903 -8.57 -29.88 25.85
C GLU A 903 -7.62 -28.78 26.33
N GLU A 904 -7.36 -28.70 27.63
CA GLU A 904 -6.33 -27.82 28.18
C GLU A 904 -4.96 -28.23 27.62
N ILE A 905 -4.26 -27.27 27.03
CA ILE A 905 -2.89 -27.47 26.53
C ILE A 905 -1.98 -27.70 27.76
N ASP A 906 -1.33 -28.85 27.81
CA ASP A 906 -0.31 -29.14 28.81
C ASP A 906 0.96 -28.30 28.60
N GLU A 907 1.10 -27.21 29.34
CA GLU A 907 2.23 -26.29 29.24
C GLU A 907 3.59 -26.98 29.44
N ASP A 908 3.67 -28.01 30.30
CA ASP A 908 4.90 -28.76 30.54
C ASP A 908 5.28 -29.60 29.30
N MET A 909 4.30 -30.19 28.60
CA MET A 909 4.55 -30.91 27.35
C MET A 909 5.06 -29.97 26.26
N VAL A 910 4.47 -28.76 26.13
CA VAL A 910 4.91 -27.76 25.15
C VAL A 910 6.35 -27.30 25.46
N ALA A 911 6.66 -27.00 26.73
CA ALA A 911 8.01 -26.61 27.12
C ALA A 911 9.06 -27.73 26.83
N GLN A 912 8.70 -28.98 27.14
CA GLN A 912 9.56 -30.15 26.85
C GLN A 912 9.79 -30.35 25.34
N ALA A 913 8.77 -30.14 24.51
CA ALA A 913 8.88 -30.24 23.06
C ALA A 913 9.80 -29.15 22.50
N ARG A 914 9.69 -27.89 23.00
CA ARG A 914 10.56 -26.78 22.61
C ARG A 914 12.02 -27.01 23.00
N LEU A 915 12.24 -27.49 24.23
CA LEU A 915 13.59 -27.86 24.70
C LEU A 915 14.20 -28.94 23.80
N SER A 916 13.43 -30.03 23.53
CA SER A 916 13.91 -31.14 22.70
C SER A 916 14.26 -30.69 21.30
N TYR A 917 13.40 -29.88 20.68
CA TYR A 917 13.66 -29.28 19.36
C TYR A 917 14.93 -28.43 19.35
N THR A 918 15.08 -27.52 20.33
CA THR A 918 16.24 -26.63 20.42
C THR A 918 17.55 -27.41 20.61
N VAL A 919 17.57 -28.43 21.47
CA VAL A 919 18.76 -29.30 21.67
C VAL A 919 19.09 -30.10 20.40
N GLU A 920 18.08 -30.58 19.67
CA GLU A 920 18.29 -31.27 18.41
C GLU A 920 18.97 -30.32 17.40
N GLN A 921 18.44 -29.09 17.23
CA GLN A 921 19.05 -28.11 16.33
C GLN A 921 20.49 -27.77 16.73
N LEU A 922 20.77 -27.55 18.02
CA LEU A 922 22.14 -27.28 18.53
C LEU A 922 23.07 -28.47 18.34
N SER A 923 22.59 -29.71 18.27
CA SER A 923 23.42 -30.91 18.07
C SER A 923 23.84 -31.10 16.61
N THR A 924 23.14 -30.45 15.67
CA THR A 924 23.43 -30.50 14.22
C THR A 924 24.38 -29.38 13.74
N LEU A 925 24.63 -28.38 14.56
CA LEU A 925 25.60 -27.31 14.32
C LEU A 925 27.04 -27.83 14.57
#